data_c5bb2d0753f5f1e608753074e909f7d7
#
_entry.id   c5bb2d0753f5f1e608753074e909f7d7
#
_cell.length_a   1.000
_cell.length_b   1.000
_cell.length_c   1.000
_cell.angle_alpha   90.00
_cell.angle_beta   90.00
_cell.angle_gamma   90.00
#
_symmetry.space_group_name_H-M   'P 1'
#
loop_
_entity.id
_entity.type
_entity.pdbx_description
1 polymer ?
#
loop_
_entity_poly.entity_id
_entity_poly.type
_entity_poly.pdbx_seq_one_letter_code
_entity_poly.pdbx_strand_id
1 'polypeptide(L)'
;MENVVLFVSLGFAVGAVYAVIAASLVAVHSATGVLNFAQGSIALWGVWVAAELGATGRLVLPVGELQLTDGPAPVVLTVVIAVACSALLASLTHLLVLRPLRSAPALSQVAASVGVMLLVASLVPLRFETTATLARPILPEGSVTILGAEVAVADLLMLGLAVAIALLLAAYLRFTRWGTATRASAQDEVAVMLTGYSPDRLAAVVWFTTGAATGLVAVLGSPTIGLDPLSYTFYVLPGLAAALIARLRSVLVACAAGLLIGVFQSLLLLLSTYDFWPVWAQAGFGDTVPFLVVVVALFVNGRSLPERGGLLTTRMAAVRPPRMRARPALLTLAAVLAAVLLTDGTWRFGIVTSVIMSLIALSLVVLTGYLGQISLAAMAFAGTGGFLLARATTEWGVPFPLSMVVPALAATILGVLVGVPALRIRGAHLAVVTLAGALAIQSFVFGNPSFTPYEGNLIADPSFLGIDLGVRDGTDLATVEFAVMVVVVVGALMWVTARLMSGQTGRAFLAVRSNERAAASSGIDVASTKLLGFALAALLAGIGGCLIGYSRSQLSVESFNVLVGLALLCTVYVAGITSIPGAILAGLLAPLGLAETFLESSLGLGDTYNLIAAIALVVTAVLNPHGITGSVGEAVTHVRTRRSRVASA
;
A
#
# COMPACT_ATOMS: atom_id res chain seq x y z
N MET A 1 39.30 -1.73 2.80
CA MET A 1 38.90 -3.01 2.16
C MET A 1 38.07 -3.84 3.12
N GLU A 2 38.50 -4.01 4.37
CA GLU A 2 37.76 -4.77 5.41
C GLU A 2 36.30 -4.31 5.57
N ASN A 3 36.08 -3.01 5.79
CA ASN A 3 34.74 -2.46 5.94
C ASN A 3 33.82 -2.73 4.70
N VAL A 4 34.39 -2.69 3.49
CA VAL A 4 33.63 -2.98 2.27
C VAL A 4 33.17 -4.45 2.25
N VAL A 5 34.06 -5.37 2.61
CA VAL A 5 33.77 -6.80 2.68
C VAL A 5 32.70 -7.08 3.74
N LEU A 6 32.84 -6.44 4.92
CA LEU A 6 31.87 -6.55 6.00
C LEU A 6 30.47 -6.07 5.57
N PHE A 7 30.37 -4.88 4.97
CA PHE A 7 29.07 -4.36 4.54
C PHE A 7 28.47 -5.13 3.36
N VAL A 8 29.30 -5.68 2.47
CA VAL A 8 28.82 -6.59 1.42
C VAL A 8 28.21 -7.86 2.05
N SER A 9 28.85 -8.43 3.08
CA SER A 9 28.29 -9.62 3.76
C SER A 9 26.98 -9.33 4.49
N LEU A 10 26.89 -8.22 5.20
CA LEU A 10 25.64 -7.77 5.83
C LEU A 10 24.52 -7.59 4.78
N GLY A 11 24.90 -7.10 3.58
CA GLY A 11 23.99 -6.98 2.46
C GLY A 11 23.46 -8.32 1.93
N PHE A 12 24.16 -9.44 2.17
CA PHE A 12 23.70 -10.78 1.77
C PHE A 12 22.51 -11.25 2.60
N ALA A 13 22.45 -10.98 3.90
CA ALA A 13 21.35 -11.39 4.76
C ALA A 13 20.03 -10.72 4.31
N VAL A 14 20.02 -9.40 4.20
CA VAL A 14 18.84 -8.64 3.74
C VAL A 14 18.53 -8.93 2.27
N GLY A 15 19.57 -8.95 1.43
CA GLY A 15 19.46 -9.27 0.02
C GLY A 15 18.92 -10.67 -0.27
N ALA A 16 19.19 -11.66 0.59
CA ALA A 16 18.63 -13.00 0.49
C ALA A 16 17.09 -12.99 0.65
N VAL A 17 16.57 -12.21 1.59
CA VAL A 17 15.12 -12.05 1.76
C VAL A 17 14.50 -11.40 0.51
N TYR A 18 15.09 -10.32 0.01
CA TYR A 18 14.64 -9.66 -1.22
C TYR A 18 14.68 -10.60 -2.42
N ALA A 19 15.74 -11.38 -2.55
CA ALA A 19 15.96 -12.33 -3.63
C ALA A 19 14.90 -13.44 -3.66
N VAL A 20 14.58 -14.02 -2.50
CA VAL A 20 13.59 -15.08 -2.41
C VAL A 20 12.16 -14.54 -2.57
N ILE A 21 11.86 -13.36 -2.03
CA ILE A 21 10.59 -12.68 -2.29
C ILE A 21 10.45 -12.40 -3.80
N ALA A 22 11.50 -11.89 -4.46
CA ALA A 22 11.51 -11.63 -5.89
C ALA A 22 11.31 -12.89 -6.72
N ALA A 23 12.04 -13.96 -6.40
CA ALA A 23 11.90 -15.27 -7.03
C ALA A 23 10.48 -15.84 -6.87
N SER A 24 9.90 -15.70 -5.67
CA SER A 24 8.54 -16.10 -5.34
C SER A 24 7.50 -15.31 -6.12
N LEU A 25 7.66 -13.99 -6.22
CA LEU A 25 6.79 -13.12 -7.01
C LEU A 25 6.80 -13.48 -8.50
N VAL A 26 7.98 -13.78 -9.07
CA VAL A 26 8.11 -14.23 -10.45
C VAL A 26 7.42 -15.59 -10.65
N ALA A 27 7.57 -16.51 -9.70
CA ALA A 27 6.93 -17.84 -9.78
C ALA A 27 5.41 -17.73 -9.68
N VAL A 28 4.88 -16.95 -8.70
CA VAL A 28 3.44 -16.70 -8.53
C VAL A 28 2.85 -16.01 -9.76
N HIS A 29 3.52 -14.96 -10.27
CA HIS A 29 3.08 -14.28 -11.50
C HIS A 29 3.09 -15.22 -12.71
N SER A 30 4.07 -16.09 -12.83
CA SER A 30 4.15 -17.10 -13.90
C SER A 30 3.05 -18.18 -13.81
N ALA A 31 2.44 -18.36 -12.64
CA ALA A 31 1.35 -19.30 -12.42
C ALA A 31 -0.04 -18.67 -12.57
N THR A 32 -0.22 -17.45 -12.08
CA THR A 32 -1.54 -16.82 -11.93
C THR A 32 -1.71 -15.50 -12.67
N GLY A 33 -0.63 -14.89 -13.14
CA GLY A 33 -0.62 -13.55 -13.74
C GLY A 33 -0.88 -12.42 -12.74
N VAL A 34 -0.97 -12.72 -11.43
CA VAL A 34 -1.29 -11.75 -10.36
C VAL A 34 -0.01 -11.30 -9.65
N LEU A 35 0.05 -10.03 -9.25
CA LEU A 35 1.08 -9.50 -8.35
C LEU A 35 0.61 -9.66 -6.90
N ASN A 36 1.37 -10.42 -6.10
CA ASN A 36 1.04 -10.65 -4.69
C ASN A 36 1.73 -9.62 -3.79
N PHE A 37 1.01 -8.61 -3.33
CA PHE A 37 1.52 -7.64 -2.35
C PHE A 37 1.61 -8.21 -0.93
N ALA A 38 0.90 -9.29 -0.63
CA ALA A 38 0.93 -9.92 0.69
C ALA A 38 2.16 -10.81 0.94
N GLN A 39 3.11 -10.92 -0.01
CA GLN A 39 4.23 -11.85 0.11
C GLN A 39 5.12 -11.54 1.32
N GLY A 40 5.35 -10.27 1.62
CA GLY A 40 6.09 -9.83 2.81
C GLY A 40 5.36 -10.15 4.11
N SER A 41 4.05 -9.93 4.17
CA SER A 41 3.23 -10.24 5.34
C SER A 41 3.07 -11.75 5.58
N ILE A 42 3.13 -12.57 4.52
CA ILE A 42 3.19 -14.03 4.67
C ILE A 42 4.50 -14.44 5.36
N ALA A 43 5.62 -13.80 5.02
CA ALA A 43 6.90 -13.98 5.70
C ALA A 43 6.81 -13.52 7.16
N LEU A 44 6.24 -12.35 7.39
CA LEU A 44 6.03 -11.76 8.72
C LEU A 44 5.34 -12.74 9.67
N TRP A 45 4.22 -13.35 9.26
CA TRP A 45 3.50 -14.32 10.08
C TRP A 45 4.39 -15.48 10.53
N GLY A 46 5.16 -16.07 9.60
CA GLY A 46 6.09 -17.15 9.90
C GLY A 46 7.17 -16.77 10.89
N VAL A 47 7.74 -15.56 10.74
CA VAL A 47 8.77 -15.04 11.64
C VAL A 47 8.26 -14.90 13.07
N TRP A 48 7.06 -14.33 13.26
CA TRP A 48 6.48 -14.16 14.58
C TRP A 48 6.06 -15.48 15.21
N VAL A 49 5.53 -16.42 14.43
CA VAL A 49 5.28 -17.80 14.91
C VAL A 49 6.59 -18.46 15.35
N ALA A 50 7.69 -18.27 14.62
CA ALA A 50 8.99 -18.83 15.02
C ALA A 50 9.52 -18.19 16.30
N ALA A 51 9.41 -16.89 16.43
CA ALA A 51 9.87 -16.15 17.62
C ALA A 51 9.13 -16.61 18.86
N GLU A 52 7.80 -16.69 18.84
CA GLU A 52 6.97 -17.10 19.98
C GLU A 52 7.18 -18.57 20.32
N LEU A 53 7.14 -19.45 19.31
CA LEU A 53 7.33 -20.89 19.53
C LEU A 53 8.73 -21.20 20.07
N GLY A 54 9.76 -20.51 19.55
CA GLY A 54 11.13 -20.64 20.02
C GLY A 54 11.35 -20.07 21.42
N ALA A 55 10.57 -19.11 21.87
CA ALA A 55 10.67 -18.51 23.21
C ALA A 55 9.85 -19.26 24.27
N THR A 56 8.61 -19.56 23.97
CA THR A 56 7.60 -20.05 24.95
C THR A 56 7.11 -21.47 24.70
N GLY A 57 7.35 -22.02 23.51
CA GLY A 57 6.79 -23.30 23.08
C GLY A 57 5.30 -23.24 22.68
N ARG A 58 4.72 -22.02 22.61
CA ARG A 58 3.33 -21.79 22.18
C ARG A 58 3.25 -21.54 20.68
N LEU A 59 2.34 -22.23 20.02
CA LEU A 59 1.93 -21.95 18.66
C LEU A 59 0.73 -21.00 18.68
N VAL A 60 0.95 -19.75 18.33
CA VAL A 60 -0.11 -18.74 18.21
C VAL A 60 -0.74 -18.85 16.83
N LEU A 61 -2.06 -19.08 16.80
CA LEU A 61 -2.88 -19.14 15.60
C LEU A 61 -3.67 -17.82 15.44
N PRO A 62 -4.24 -17.53 14.26
CA PRO A 62 -5.14 -16.39 14.09
C PRO A 62 -6.29 -16.39 15.10
N VAL A 63 -6.76 -17.59 15.49
CA VAL A 63 -7.76 -17.80 16.54
C VAL A 63 -7.26 -18.93 17.44
N GLY A 64 -7.05 -18.59 18.73
CA GLY A 64 -6.57 -19.55 19.74
C GLY A 64 -5.05 -19.72 19.77
N GLU A 65 -4.60 -20.51 20.74
CA GLU A 65 -3.20 -20.84 20.99
C GLU A 65 -3.09 -22.32 21.35
N LEU A 66 -1.98 -22.95 20.98
CA LEU A 66 -1.70 -24.34 21.28
C LEU A 66 -0.33 -24.44 21.95
N GLN A 67 -0.27 -24.98 23.18
CA GLN A 67 1.01 -25.29 23.81
C GLN A 67 1.53 -26.58 23.18
N LEU A 68 2.67 -26.52 22.50
CA LEU A 68 3.28 -27.68 21.85
C LEU A 68 4.40 -28.30 22.71
N THR A 69 5.11 -27.47 23.47
CA THR A 69 6.21 -27.89 24.35
C THR A 69 6.15 -27.16 25.69
N ASP A 70 6.58 -27.80 26.79
CA ASP A 70 6.67 -27.18 28.11
C ASP A 70 7.90 -26.26 28.21
N GLY A 71 8.00 -25.27 27.37
CA GLY A 71 9.11 -24.32 27.28
C GLY A 71 9.59 -24.15 25.84
N PRO A 72 10.76 -23.54 25.65
CA PRO A 72 11.31 -23.24 24.31
C PRO A 72 11.31 -24.47 23.40
N ALA A 73 10.70 -24.37 22.23
CA ALA A 73 10.67 -25.48 21.28
C ALA A 73 12.05 -25.71 20.62
N PRO A 74 12.37 -26.97 20.24
CA PRO A 74 13.58 -27.27 19.46
C PRO A 74 13.61 -26.49 18.15
N VAL A 75 14.81 -26.01 17.75
CA VAL A 75 14.99 -25.16 16.57
C VAL A 75 14.37 -25.77 15.29
N VAL A 76 14.60 -27.08 15.05
CA VAL A 76 14.07 -27.75 13.87
C VAL A 76 12.55 -27.74 13.85
N LEU A 77 11.91 -28.02 15.00
CA LEU A 77 10.45 -28.01 15.14
C LEU A 77 9.91 -26.59 14.89
N THR A 78 10.55 -25.58 15.47
CA THR A 78 10.21 -24.17 15.30
C THR A 78 10.24 -23.77 13.83
N VAL A 79 11.32 -24.06 13.11
CA VAL A 79 11.47 -23.72 11.69
C VAL A 79 10.42 -24.45 10.84
N VAL A 80 10.24 -25.75 11.05
CA VAL A 80 9.27 -26.55 10.27
C VAL A 80 7.84 -26.04 10.42
N ILE A 81 7.43 -25.75 11.65
CA ILE A 81 6.07 -25.23 11.93
C ILE A 81 5.90 -23.83 11.36
N ALA A 82 6.85 -22.93 11.56
CA ALA A 82 6.79 -21.57 11.05
C ALA A 82 6.71 -21.51 9.50
N VAL A 83 7.53 -22.34 8.84
CA VAL A 83 7.51 -22.50 7.38
C VAL A 83 6.17 -23.10 6.91
N ALA A 84 5.65 -24.10 7.62
CA ALA A 84 4.33 -24.66 7.31
C ALA A 84 3.22 -23.64 7.46
N CYS A 85 3.24 -22.80 8.52
CA CYS A 85 2.28 -21.71 8.70
C CYS A 85 2.34 -20.69 7.56
N SER A 86 3.53 -20.29 7.13
CA SER A 86 3.69 -19.38 5.98
C SER A 86 3.19 -20.01 4.67
N ALA A 87 3.48 -21.28 4.44
CA ALA A 87 3.01 -22.02 3.26
C ALA A 87 1.48 -22.16 3.24
N LEU A 88 0.87 -22.46 4.39
CA LEU A 88 -0.58 -22.55 4.56
C LEU A 88 -1.24 -21.19 4.35
N LEU A 89 -0.70 -20.11 4.94
CA LEU A 89 -1.22 -18.76 4.76
C LEU A 89 -1.18 -18.33 3.29
N ALA A 90 -0.08 -18.61 2.58
CA ALA A 90 0.02 -18.36 1.16
C ALA A 90 -1.03 -19.14 0.36
N SER A 91 -1.22 -20.41 0.67
CA SER A 91 -2.23 -21.25 0.02
C SER A 91 -3.65 -20.79 0.29
N LEU A 92 -3.96 -20.38 1.53
CA LEU A 92 -5.26 -19.82 1.90
C LEU A 92 -5.52 -18.50 1.19
N THR A 93 -4.51 -17.62 1.09
CA THR A 93 -4.58 -16.37 0.32
C THR A 93 -4.95 -16.65 -1.13
N HIS A 94 -4.32 -17.65 -1.75
CA HIS A 94 -4.69 -18.03 -3.11
C HIS A 94 -6.11 -18.58 -3.21
N LEU A 95 -6.44 -19.58 -2.39
CA LEU A 95 -7.70 -20.33 -2.50
C LEU A 95 -8.92 -19.47 -2.15
N LEU A 96 -8.85 -18.69 -1.07
CA LEU A 96 -9.98 -17.94 -0.55
C LEU A 96 -10.14 -16.55 -1.16
N VAL A 97 -9.02 -15.92 -1.54
CA VAL A 97 -9.04 -14.51 -1.97
C VAL A 97 -8.77 -14.36 -3.45
N LEU A 98 -7.66 -14.87 -3.98
CA LEU A 98 -7.26 -14.57 -5.36
C LEU A 98 -7.88 -15.48 -6.40
N ARG A 99 -8.17 -16.73 -6.06
CA ARG A 99 -8.87 -17.66 -6.97
C ARG A 99 -10.25 -17.18 -7.39
N PRO A 100 -11.12 -16.69 -6.49
CA PRO A 100 -12.41 -16.08 -6.87
C PRO A 100 -12.24 -14.84 -7.75
N LEU A 101 -11.15 -14.10 -7.59
CA LEU A 101 -10.86 -12.85 -8.30
C LEU A 101 -10.09 -13.03 -9.62
N ARG A 102 -9.88 -14.25 -10.09
CA ARG A 102 -9.08 -14.50 -11.31
C ARG A 102 -9.61 -13.81 -12.57
N SER A 103 -10.92 -13.62 -12.66
CA SER A 103 -11.58 -12.91 -13.77
C SER A 103 -11.89 -11.44 -13.46
N ALA A 104 -11.55 -10.98 -12.24
CA ALA A 104 -11.80 -9.61 -11.81
C ALA A 104 -10.76 -8.63 -12.40
N PRO A 105 -11.08 -7.34 -12.49
CA PRO A 105 -10.12 -6.30 -12.90
C PRO A 105 -8.87 -6.31 -12.03
N ALA A 106 -7.72 -5.90 -12.60
CA ALA A 106 -6.44 -5.84 -11.90
C ALA A 106 -6.51 -5.02 -10.59
N LEU A 107 -7.31 -3.96 -10.54
CA LEU A 107 -7.54 -3.16 -9.34
C LEU A 107 -8.11 -4.01 -8.19
N SER A 108 -9.07 -4.88 -8.46
CA SER A 108 -9.67 -5.76 -7.44
C SER A 108 -8.66 -6.76 -6.88
N GLN A 109 -7.80 -7.31 -7.76
CA GLN A 109 -6.75 -8.24 -7.36
C GLN A 109 -5.67 -7.56 -6.51
N VAL A 110 -5.26 -6.33 -6.89
CA VAL A 110 -4.33 -5.51 -6.11
C VAL A 110 -4.95 -5.16 -4.76
N ALA A 111 -6.18 -4.63 -4.74
CA ALA A 111 -6.88 -4.28 -3.51
C ALA A 111 -7.03 -5.47 -2.57
N ALA A 112 -7.38 -6.65 -3.09
CA ALA A 112 -7.51 -7.86 -2.30
C ALA A 112 -6.17 -8.34 -1.72
N SER A 113 -5.07 -8.29 -2.49
CA SER A 113 -3.75 -8.68 -1.99
C SER A 113 -3.21 -7.68 -0.95
N VAL A 114 -3.46 -6.38 -1.14
CA VAL A 114 -3.19 -5.35 -0.12
C VAL A 114 -4.06 -5.57 1.11
N GLY A 115 -5.32 -5.96 0.95
CA GLY A 115 -6.20 -6.31 2.06
C GLY A 115 -5.66 -7.46 2.91
N VAL A 116 -5.14 -8.52 2.28
CA VAL A 116 -4.47 -9.61 3.01
C VAL A 116 -3.19 -9.13 3.69
N MET A 117 -2.42 -8.27 3.03
CA MET A 117 -1.23 -7.66 3.62
C MET A 117 -1.58 -6.89 4.90
N LEU A 118 -2.60 -6.02 4.85
CA LEU A 118 -3.06 -5.24 6.00
C LEU A 118 -3.69 -6.14 7.09
N LEU A 119 -4.41 -7.19 6.70
CA LEU A 119 -4.99 -8.14 7.63
C LEU A 119 -3.91 -8.79 8.49
N VAL A 120 -2.85 -9.30 7.87
CA VAL A 120 -1.73 -9.92 8.60
C VAL A 120 -0.96 -8.88 9.41
N ALA A 121 -0.67 -7.70 8.82
CA ALA A 121 0.03 -6.62 9.51
C ALA A 121 -0.72 -6.10 10.75
N SER A 122 -2.07 -6.10 10.72
CA SER A 122 -2.90 -5.72 11.87
C SER A 122 -3.08 -6.86 12.86
N LEU A 123 -3.06 -8.11 12.41
CA LEU A 123 -3.25 -9.27 13.27
C LEU A 123 -2.03 -9.57 14.13
N VAL A 124 -0.82 -9.35 13.62
CA VAL A 124 0.43 -9.62 14.35
C VAL A 124 0.50 -8.83 15.66
N PRO A 125 0.34 -7.50 15.72
CA PRO A 125 0.39 -6.76 16.98
C PRO A 125 -0.72 -7.14 17.98
N LEU A 126 -1.86 -7.66 17.49
CA LEU A 126 -2.97 -8.06 18.33
C LEU A 126 -2.79 -9.47 18.95
N ARG A 127 -1.97 -10.30 18.32
CA ARG A 127 -1.79 -11.71 18.75
C ARG A 127 -0.45 -11.99 19.40
N PHE A 128 0.56 -11.21 19.07
CA PHE A 128 1.90 -11.36 19.61
C PHE A 128 2.26 -10.11 20.42
N GLU A 129 2.89 -10.31 21.57
CA GLU A 129 3.46 -9.20 22.32
C GLU A 129 4.61 -8.58 21.50
N THR A 130 4.41 -7.37 21.01
CA THR A 130 5.38 -6.66 20.15
C THR A 130 6.53 -6.01 20.93
N THR A 131 6.72 -6.37 22.20
CA THR A 131 7.94 -6.03 22.91
C THR A 131 9.11 -6.63 22.15
N ALA A 132 10.16 -5.82 21.88
CA ALA A 132 11.31 -6.17 21.08
C ALA A 132 12.06 -7.41 21.63
N THR A 133 11.50 -8.58 21.35
CA THR A 133 12.14 -9.86 21.63
C THR A 133 13.14 -10.11 20.51
N LEU A 134 14.41 -10.19 20.85
CA LEU A 134 15.43 -10.62 19.91
C LEU A 134 15.12 -12.06 19.48
N ALA A 135 15.00 -12.28 18.17
CA ALA A 135 14.90 -13.63 17.65
C ALA A 135 16.14 -14.44 18.08
N ARG A 136 15.92 -15.68 18.53
CA ARG A 136 17.04 -16.55 18.88
C ARG A 136 17.87 -16.88 17.64
N PRO A 137 19.19 -16.93 17.74
CA PRO A 137 20.05 -17.40 16.65
C PRO A 137 19.61 -18.82 16.22
N ILE A 138 19.30 -18.97 14.94
CA ILE A 138 18.87 -20.26 14.35
C ILE A 138 20.01 -20.86 13.53
N LEU A 139 20.76 -20.01 12.84
CA LEU A 139 21.94 -20.38 12.07
C LEU A 139 23.17 -20.52 12.96
N PRO A 140 24.17 -21.34 12.58
CA PRO A 140 25.39 -21.48 13.34
C PRO A 140 26.08 -20.15 13.57
N GLU A 141 26.47 -19.89 14.82
CA GLU A 141 27.30 -18.76 15.20
C GLU A 141 28.75 -19.03 14.80
N GLY A 142 29.39 -18.05 14.20
CA GLY A 142 30.79 -18.12 13.80
C GLY A 142 31.12 -17.08 12.76
N SER A 143 32.41 -16.78 12.60
CA SER A 143 32.91 -15.88 11.55
C SER A 143 34.03 -16.58 10.75
N VAL A 144 34.12 -16.20 9.50
CA VAL A 144 35.19 -16.60 8.57
C VAL A 144 35.94 -15.35 8.13
N THR A 145 37.24 -15.35 8.23
CA THR A 145 38.05 -14.20 7.81
C THR A 145 38.19 -14.21 6.28
N ILE A 146 37.59 -13.23 5.61
CA ILE A 146 37.68 -13.04 4.16
C ILE A 146 38.30 -11.68 3.90
N LEU A 147 39.45 -11.66 3.24
CA LEU A 147 40.22 -10.43 2.90
C LEU A 147 40.48 -9.52 4.13
N GLY A 148 40.67 -10.12 5.32
CA GLY A 148 40.89 -9.43 6.57
C GLY A 148 39.66 -9.03 7.37
N ALA A 149 38.46 -9.15 6.79
CA ALA A 149 37.19 -8.87 7.47
C ALA A 149 36.61 -10.16 8.08
N GLU A 150 36.01 -10.05 9.25
CA GLU A 150 35.25 -11.14 9.88
C GLU A 150 33.81 -11.15 9.32
N VAL A 151 33.51 -12.13 8.45
CA VAL A 151 32.20 -12.33 7.83
C VAL A 151 31.43 -13.38 8.60
N ALA A 152 30.21 -13.08 9.01
CA ALA A 152 29.34 -14.03 9.71
C ALA A 152 29.00 -15.23 8.80
N VAL A 153 29.15 -16.44 9.34
CA VAL A 153 28.76 -17.67 8.61
C VAL A 153 27.27 -17.64 8.25
N ALA A 154 26.44 -17.06 9.10
CA ALA A 154 25.01 -16.89 8.86
C ALA A 154 24.70 -16.13 7.55
N ASP A 155 25.44 -15.05 7.24
CA ASP A 155 25.23 -14.27 6.01
C ASP A 155 25.56 -15.06 4.74
N LEU A 156 26.63 -15.87 4.79
CA LEU A 156 27.01 -16.75 3.70
C LEU A 156 26.00 -17.88 3.49
N LEU A 157 25.47 -18.44 4.58
CA LEU A 157 24.42 -19.45 4.52
C LEU A 157 23.13 -18.88 3.95
N MET A 158 22.76 -17.65 4.32
CA MET A 158 21.59 -16.95 3.76
C MET A 158 21.75 -16.72 2.25
N LEU A 159 22.94 -16.29 1.79
CA LEU A 159 23.25 -16.20 0.36
C LEU A 159 23.08 -17.54 -0.35
N GLY A 160 23.72 -18.60 0.19
CA GLY A 160 23.65 -19.96 -0.37
C GLY A 160 22.21 -20.48 -0.44
N LEU A 161 21.43 -20.27 0.61
CA LEU A 161 20.02 -20.64 0.68
C LEU A 161 19.17 -19.91 -0.36
N ALA A 162 19.32 -18.59 -0.51
CA ALA A 162 18.59 -17.82 -1.50
C ALA A 162 18.88 -18.31 -2.94
N VAL A 163 20.16 -18.56 -3.25
CA VAL A 163 20.55 -19.09 -4.54
C VAL A 163 20.00 -20.51 -4.75
N ALA A 164 20.07 -21.38 -3.74
CA ALA A 164 19.52 -22.74 -3.82
C ALA A 164 18.00 -22.74 -4.07
N ILE A 165 17.24 -21.91 -3.34
CA ILE A 165 15.80 -21.75 -3.54
C ILE A 165 15.50 -21.25 -4.96
N ALA A 166 16.22 -20.23 -5.43
CA ALA A 166 16.03 -19.69 -6.77
C ALA A 166 16.34 -20.72 -7.86
N LEU A 167 17.39 -21.54 -7.69
CA LEU A 167 17.72 -22.63 -8.60
C LEU A 167 16.64 -23.71 -8.61
N LEU A 168 16.12 -24.11 -7.44
CA LEU A 168 15.04 -25.08 -7.33
C LEU A 168 13.75 -24.59 -8.00
N LEU A 169 13.34 -23.34 -7.75
CA LEU A 169 12.17 -22.73 -8.39
C LEU A 169 12.37 -22.59 -9.92
N ALA A 170 13.56 -22.18 -10.35
CA ALA A 170 13.89 -22.07 -11.76
C ALA A 170 13.90 -23.47 -12.45
N ALA A 171 14.47 -24.47 -11.78
CA ALA A 171 14.48 -25.85 -12.27
C ALA A 171 13.04 -26.41 -12.38
N TYR A 172 12.21 -26.18 -11.35
CA TYR A 172 10.79 -26.56 -11.39
C TYR A 172 10.10 -25.94 -12.61
N LEU A 173 10.18 -24.62 -12.77
CA LEU A 173 9.49 -23.91 -13.85
C LEU A 173 10.03 -24.24 -15.24
N ARG A 174 11.32 -24.56 -15.37
CA ARG A 174 11.99 -24.75 -16.69
C ARG A 174 12.00 -26.19 -17.14
N PHE A 175 12.29 -27.17 -16.26
CA PHE A 175 12.60 -28.52 -16.60
C PHE A 175 11.48 -29.53 -16.31
N THR A 176 10.44 -29.14 -15.50
CA THR A 176 9.36 -30.07 -15.21
C THR A 176 8.16 -29.86 -16.13
N ARG A 177 7.40 -30.96 -16.39
CA ARG A 177 6.12 -30.88 -17.12
C ARG A 177 5.09 -30.01 -16.40
N TRP A 178 5.06 -30.06 -15.06
CA TRP A 178 4.21 -29.24 -14.23
C TRP A 178 4.58 -27.76 -14.32
N GLY A 179 5.88 -27.43 -14.31
CA GLY A 179 6.36 -26.06 -14.48
C GLY A 179 6.04 -25.47 -15.86
N THR A 180 6.13 -26.28 -16.92
CA THR A 180 5.72 -25.85 -18.27
C THR A 180 4.22 -25.59 -18.33
N ALA A 181 3.39 -26.47 -17.76
CA ALA A 181 1.94 -26.27 -17.63
C ALA A 181 1.60 -25.04 -16.79
N THR A 182 2.35 -24.79 -15.70
CA THR A 182 2.21 -23.58 -14.85
C THR A 182 2.41 -22.31 -15.66
N ARG A 183 3.48 -22.21 -16.44
CA ARG A 183 3.74 -21.04 -17.29
C ARG A 183 2.71 -20.86 -18.40
N ALA A 184 2.21 -21.96 -18.97
CA ALA A 184 1.16 -21.94 -19.98
C ALA A 184 -0.17 -21.46 -19.39
N SER A 185 -0.50 -21.85 -18.13
CA SER A 185 -1.76 -21.47 -17.48
C SER A 185 -1.89 -19.96 -17.25
N ALA A 186 -0.77 -19.25 -17.05
CA ALA A 186 -0.78 -17.78 -16.95
C ALA A 186 -1.15 -17.09 -18.27
N GLN A 187 -0.96 -17.76 -19.41
CA GLN A 187 -1.27 -17.20 -20.73
C GLN A 187 -2.67 -17.61 -21.18
N ASP A 188 -2.98 -18.93 -21.11
CA ASP A 188 -4.27 -19.48 -21.51
C ASP A 188 -4.67 -20.67 -20.63
N GLU A 189 -5.58 -20.43 -19.67
CA GLU A 189 -6.10 -21.46 -18.77
C GLU A 189 -6.91 -22.53 -19.51
N VAL A 190 -7.67 -22.11 -20.54
CA VAL A 190 -8.54 -23.02 -21.28
C VAL A 190 -7.71 -24.04 -22.05
N ALA A 191 -6.67 -23.56 -22.72
CA ALA A 191 -5.74 -24.44 -23.44
C ALA A 191 -5.08 -25.47 -22.49
N VAL A 192 -4.67 -25.05 -21.29
CA VAL A 192 -4.08 -25.95 -20.30
C VAL A 192 -5.09 -26.97 -19.77
N MET A 193 -6.34 -26.59 -19.53
CA MET A 193 -7.40 -27.52 -19.13
C MET A 193 -7.64 -28.59 -20.21
N LEU A 194 -7.58 -28.22 -21.49
CA LEU A 194 -7.72 -29.17 -22.59
C LEU A 194 -6.59 -30.20 -22.66
N THR A 195 -5.40 -29.89 -22.09
CA THR A 195 -4.29 -30.87 -21.98
C THR A 195 -4.38 -31.75 -20.72
N GLY A 196 -5.46 -31.64 -19.94
CA GLY A 196 -5.72 -32.45 -18.74
C GLY A 196 -5.09 -31.92 -17.44
N TYR A 197 -4.44 -30.77 -17.45
CA TYR A 197 -3.94 -30.14 -16.23
C TYR A 197 -4.97 -29.20 -15.62
N SER A 198 -5.03 -29.17 -14.29
CA SER A 198 -5.87 -28.21 -13.54
C SER A 198 -5.06 -26.95 -13.20
N PRO A 199 -5.39 -25.78 -13.78
CA PRO A 199 -4.72 -24.51 -13.44
C PRO A 199 -4.75 -24.19 -11.96
N ASP A 200 -5.87 -24.49 -11.26
CA ASP A 200 -6.03 -24.26 -9.83
C ASP A 200 -5.04 -25.08 -9.00
N ARG A 201 -4.80 -26.35 -9.34
CA ARG A 201 -3.81 -27.18 -8.63
C ARG A 201 -2.39 -26.72 -8.88
N LEU A 202 -2.08 -26.35 -10.12
CA LEU A 202 -0.76 -25.79 -10.47
C LEU A 202 -0.47 -24.51 -9.71
N ALA A 203 -1.44 -23.59 -9.64
CA ALA A 203 -1.32 -22.36 -8.87
C ALA A 203 -1.17 -22.67 -7.37
N ALA A 204 -2.00 -23.54 -6.78
CA ALA A 204 -1.91 -23.88 -5.36
C ALA A 204 -0.53 -24.43 -4.97
N VAL A 205 0.07 -25.30 -5.78
CA VAL A 205 1.44 -25.81 -5.55
C VAL A 205 2.46 -24.69 -5.55
N VAL A 206 2.37 -23.75 -6.49
CA VAL A 206 3.30 -22.61 -6.56
C VAL A 206 3.12 -21.70 -5.36
N TRP A 207 1.89 -21.38 -4.96
CA TRP A 207 1.62 -20.55 -3.78
C TRP A 207 2.14 -21.20 -2.50
N PHE A 208 1.92 -22.50 -2.32
CA PHE A 208 2.45 -23.26 -1.18
C PHE A 208 3.98 -23.22 -1.14
N THR A 209 4.64 -23.56 -2.24
CA THR A 209 6.11 -23.61 -2.31
C THR A 209 6.77 -22.26 -2.16
N THR A 210 6.17 -21.20 -2.73
CA THR A 210 6.68 -19.82 -2.58
C THR A 210 6.43 -19.26 -1.19
N GLY A 211 5.31 -19.59 -0.54
CA GLY A 211 5.05 -19.26 0.85
C GLY A 211 6.04 -19.94 1.80
N ALA A 212 6.32 -21.23 1.57
CA ALA A 212 7.33 -21.96 2.32
C ALA A 212 8.73 -21.37 2.14
N ALA A 213 9.12 -21.06 0.90
CA ALA A 213 10.43 -20.48 0.60
C ALA A 213 10.63 -19.12 1.26
N THR A 214 9.63 -18.24 1.16
CA THR A 214 9.68 -16.90 1.75
C THR A 214 9.68 -16.97 3.28
N GLY A 215 8.85 -17.84 3.87
CA GLY A 215 8.82 -18.10 5.31
C GLY A 215 10.16 -18.61 5.82
N LEU A 216 10.77 -19.59 5.12
CA LEU A 216 12.05 -20.18 5.50
C LEU A 216 13.17 -19.12 5.58
N VAL A 217 13.34 -18.32 4.51
CA VAL A 217 14.39 -17.30 4.47
C VAL A 217 14.14 -16.20 5.50
N ALA A 218 12.88 -15.80 5.69
CA ALA A 218 12.55 -14.77 6.67
C ALA A 218 12.80 -15.25 8.11
N VAL A 219 12.42 -16.48 8.44
CA VAL A 219 12.64 -17.08 9.77
C VAL A 219 14.13 -17.24 10.07
N LEU A 220 14.92 -17.73 9.10
CA LEU A 220 16.37 -17.91 9.30
C LEU A 220 17.11 -16.58 9.34
N GLY A 221 16.64 -15.55 8.63
CA GLY A 221 17.22 -14.21 8.61
C GLY A 221 16.79 -13.33 9.78
N SER A 222 15.74 -13.69 10.54
CA SER A 222 15.17 -12.84 11.58
C SER A 222 16.15 -12.45 12.71
N PRO A 223 17.14 -13.28 13.14
CA PRO A 223 18.10 -12.86 14.14
C PRO A 223 19.04 -11.73 13.67
N THR A 224 19.36 -11.71 12.37
CA THR A 224 20.24 -10.69 11.78
C THR A 224 19.47 -9.41 11.39
N ILE A 225 18.23 -9.56 10.90
CA ILE A 225 17.40 -8.47 10.34
C ILE A 225 16.60 -7.78 11.44
N GLY A 226 16.28 -8.47 12.53
CA GLY A 226 15.41 -8.00 13.62
C GLY A 226 13.93 -8.36 13.40
N LEU A 227 13.13 -8.13 14.45
CA LEU A 227 11.69 -8.40 14.48
C LEU A 227 10.91 -7.08 14.39
N ASP A 228 10.83 -6.49 13.20
CA ASP A 228 10.00 -5.31 12.96
C ASP A 228 8.86 -5.64 11.98
N PRO A 229 7.57 -5.55 12.43
CA PRO A 229 6.41 -5.88 11.60
C PRO A 229 6.31 -5.03 10.33
N LEU A 230 6.69 -3.76 10.39
CA LEU A 230 6.60 -2.85 9.26
C LEU A 230 7.62 -3.22 8.18
N SER A 231 8.87 -3.46 8.56
CA SER A 231 9.95 -3.82 7.65
C SER A 231 9.62 -5.08 6.86
N TYR A 232 9.19 -6.16 7.52
CA TYR A 232 8.81 -7.40 6.83
C TYR A 232 7.65 -7.20 5.87
N THR A 233 6.64 -6.42 6.26
CA THR A 233 5.51 -6.11 5.38
C THR A 233 5.98 -5.42 4.10
N PHE A 234 6.92 -4.48 4.21
CA PHE A 234 7.43 -3.72 3.07
C PHE A 234 8.55 -4.38 2.27
N TYR A 235 9.16 -5.48 2.74
CA TYR A 235 10.16 -6.22 1.95
C TYR A 235 9.62 -6.77 0.63
N VAL A 236 8.31 -6.83 0.47
CA VAL A 236 7.69 -7.10 -0.84
C VAL A 236 8.12 -6.10 -1.92
N LEU A 237 8.45 -4.87 -1.56
CA LEU A 237 8.76 -3.80 -2.51
C LEU A 237 10.16 -3.90 -3.12
N PRO A 238 11.26 -4.07 -2.35
CA PRO A 238 12.55 -4.44 -2.93
C PRO A 238 12.46 -5.74 -3.74
N GLY A 239 11.67 -6.71 -3.25
CA GLY A 239 11.37 -7.94 -4.00
C GLY A 239 10.67 -7.67 -5.33
N LEU A 240 9.68 -6.78 -5.36
CA LEU A 240 9.02 -6.33 -6.59
C LEU A 240 9.99 -5.58 -7.51
N ALA A 241 10.88 -4.74 -6.97
CA ALA A 241 11.92 -4.07 -7.73
C ALA A 241 12.77 -5.09 -8.50
N ALA A 242 13.28 -6.08 -7.80
CA ALA A 242 14.08 -7.15 -8.37
C ALA A 242 13.30 -8.00 -9.38
N ALA A 243 12.04 -8.32 -9.09
CA ALA A 243 11.16 -9.06 -10.00
C ALA A 243 10.87 -8.27 -11.30
N LEU A 244 10.75 -6.95 -11.21
CA LEU A 244 10.54 -6.06 -12.36
C LEU A 244 11.81 -5.88 -13.21
N ILE A 245 12.99 -5.84 -12.60
CA ILE A 245 14.28 -5.91 -13.34
C ILE A 245 14.31 -7.20 -14.16
N ALA A 246 13.86 -8.32 -13.59
CA ALA A 246 13.74 -9.61 -14.27
C ALA A 246 12.54 -9.67 -15.23
N ARG A 247 11.78 -8.58 -15.42
CA ARG A 247 10.56 -8.50 -16.25
C ARG A 247 9.51 -9.54 -15.89
N LEU A 248 9.48 -9.98 -14.64
CA LEU A 248 8.60 -11.05 -14.13
C LEU A 248 8.71 -12.37 -14.92
N ARG A 249 9.85 -12.62 -15.57
CA ARG A 249 10.06 -13.79 -16.44
C ARG A 249 11.12 -14.76 -15.95
N SER A 250 12.16 -14.26 -15.32
CA SER A 250 13.31 -15.08 -14.92
C SER A 250 13.49 -15.04 -13.39
N VAL A 251 13.30 -16.19 -12.75
CA VAL A 251 13.52 -16.39 -11.33
C VAL A 251 14.98 -16.10 -10.94
N LEU A 252 15.94 -16.55 -11.74
CA LEU A 252 17.38 -16.39 -11.46
C LEU A 252 17.80 -14.91 -11.56
N VAL A 253 17.31 -14.19 -12.59
CA VAL A 253 17.60 -12.75 -12.72
C VAL A 253 16.95 -11.96 -11.56
N ALA A 254 15.74 -12.33 -11.13
CA ALA A 254 15.08 -11.73 -9.98
C ALA A 254 15.86 -11.98 -8.68
N CYS A 255 16.37 -13.19 -8.48
CA CYS A 255 17.21 -13.51 -7.33
C CYS A 255 18.50 -12.68 -7.32
N ALA A 256 19.23 -12.66 -8.44
CA ALA A 256 20.46 -11.87 -8.56
C ALA A 256 20.20 -10.36 -8.32
N ALA A 257 19.11 -9.83 -8.89
CA ALA A 257 18.73 -8.42 -8.68
C ALA A 257 18.39 -8.13 -7.22
N GLY A 258 17.68 -9.03 -6.51
CA GLY A 258 17.37 -8.88 -5.08
C GLY A 258 18.61 -8.88 -4.20
N LEU A 259 19.56 -9.79 -4.46
CA LEU A 259 20.86 -9.82 -3.77
C LEU A 259 21.65 -8.53 -4.02
N LEU A 260 21.70 -8.06 -5.27
CA LEU A 260 22.43 -6.83 -5.62
C LEU A 260 21.79 -5.60 -4.97
N ILE A 261 20.45 -5.52 -4.87
CA ILE A 261 19.77 -4.42 -4.18
C ILE A 261 20.16 -4.41 -2.70
N GLY A 262 20.15 -5.56 -2.02
CA GLY A 262 20.53 -5.66 -0.62
C GLY A 262 22.01 -5.26 -0.37
N VAL A 263 22.92 -5.77 -1.19
CA VAL A 263 24.35 -5.40 -1.13
C VAL A 263 24.55 -3.91 -1.40
N PHE A 264 23.89 -3.36 -2.41
CA PHE A 264 24.00 -1.94 -2.75
C PHE A 264 23.46 -1.04 -1.64
N GLN A 265 22.35 -1.42 -1.01
CA GLN A 265 21.77 -0.73 0.15
C GLN A 265 22.76 -0.72 1.32
N SER A 266 23.39 -1.85 1.63
CA SER A 266 24.38 -1.98 2.69
C SER A 266 25.65 -1.16 2.39
N LEU A 267 26.13 -1.15 1.13
CA LEU A 267 27.27 -0.31 0.73
C LEU A 267 26.96 1.19 0.82
N LEU A 268 25.74 1.61 0.53
CA LEU A 268 25.33 3.00 0.74
C LEU A 268 25.31 3.38 2.22
N LEU A 269 24.93 2.45 3.09
CA LEU A 269 25.03 2.65 4.54
C LEU A 269 26.49 2.83 4.96
N LEU A 270 27.43 2.05 4.41
CA LEU A 270 28.85 2.29 4.62
C LEU A 270 29.29 3.68 4.12
N LEU A 271 28.88 4.06 2.91
CA LEU A 271 29.26 5.37 2.35
C LEU A 271 28.73 6.54 3.19
N SER A 272 27.56 6.39 3.81
CA SER A 272 26.97 7.42 4.68
C SER A 272 27.76 7.67 5.97
N THR A 273 28.68 6.77 6.34
CA THR A 273 29.56 6.95 7.53
C THR A 273 30.81 7.80 7.23
N TYR A 274 31.10 8.11 5.98
CA TYR A 274 32.27 8.91 5.61
C TYR A 274 31.95 10.40 5.57
N ASP A 275 32.94 11.25 5.96
CA ASP A 275 32.78 12.71 6.05
C ASP A 275 32.48 13.41 4.72
N PHE A 276 32.83 12.79 3.58
CA PHE A 276 32.51 13.36 2.26
C PHE A 276 31.03 13.22 1.88
N TRP A 277 30.26 12.37 2.61
CA TRP A 277 28.87 12.11 2.29
C TRP A 277 28.00 13.29 2.72
N PRO A 278 27.11 13.81 1.85
CA PRO A 278 26.28 14.94 2.20
C PRO A 278 25.38 14.66 3.39
N VAL A 279 25.28 15.58 4.34
CA VAL A 279 24.46 15.45 5.56
C VAL A 279 23.00 15.14 5.21
N TRP A 280 22.45 15.78 4.17
CA TRP A 280 21.10 15.53 3.71
C TRP A 280 20.85 14.13 3.13
N ALA A 281 21.87 13.37 2.81
CA ALA A 281 21.79 12.01 2.28
C ALA A 281 22.22 10.93 3.30
N GLN A 282 22.53 11.31 4.55
CA GLN A 282 22.95 10.35 5.57
C GLN A 282 21.81 9.46 6.02
N ALA A 283 20.61 10.02 6.23
CA ALA A 283 19.44 9.27 6.67
C ALA A 283 18.49 8.97 5.50
N GLY A 284 17.95 7.74 5.44
CA GLY A 284 16.90 7.33 4.52
C GLY A 284 17.31 7.14 3.05
N PHE A 285 18.51 7.53 2.64
CA PHE A 285 18.92 7.39 1.24
C PHE A 285 19.13 5.93 0.84
N GLY A 286 19.76 5.13 1.69
CA GLY A 286 19.93 3.69 1.48
C GLY A 286 18.60 2.98 1.31
N ASP A 287 17.63 3.31 2.15
CA ASP A 287 16.27 2.72 2.11
C ASP A 287 15.47 3.16 0.88
N THR A 288 15.82 4.31 0.30
CA THR A 288 15.16 4.84 -0.91
C THR A 288 15.60 4.11 -2.18
N VAL A 289 16.78 3.53 -2.20
CA VAL A 289 17.39 2.92 -3.40
C VAL A 289 16.52 1.83 -4.05
N PRO A 290 15.94 0.86 -3.33
CA PRO A 290 15.08 -0.14 -3.95
C PRO A 290 13.91 0.50 -4.73
N PHE A 291 13.38 1.60 -4.21
CA PHE A 291 12.25 2.31 -4.81
C PHE A 291 12.66 3.10 -6.04
N LEU A 292 13.82 3.75 -5.99
CA LEU A 292 14.41 4.41 -7.15
C LEU A 292 14.67 3.41 -8.28
N VAL A 293 15.20 2.24 -7.92
CA VAL A 293 15.44 1.14 -8.87
C VAL A 293 14.14 0.68 -9.53
N VAL A 294 13.02 0.57 -8.80
CA VAL A 294 11.69 0.28 -9.38
C VAL A 294 11.35 1.31 -10.46
N VAL A 295 11.42 2.58 -10.11
CA VAL A 295 11.05 3.67 -11.01
C VAL A 295 11.91 3.65 -12.26
N VAL A 296 13.23 3.55 -12.10
CA VAL A 296 14.19 3.50 -13.22
C VAL A 296 13.99 2.25 -14.07
N ALA A 297 13.88 1.07 -13.45
CA ALA A 297 13.70 -0.19 -14.17
C ALA A 297 12.43 -0.20 -15.03
N LEU A 298 11.33 0.34 -14.50
CA LEU A 298 10.07 0.43 -15.26
C LEU A 298 10.11 1.52 -16.33
N PHE A 299 10.81 2.62 -16.07
CA PHE A 299 10.98 3.69 -17.07
C PHE A 299 11.82 3.22 -18.26
N VAL A 300 12.93 2.53 -18.00
CA VAL A 300 13.84 1.99 -19.03
C VAL A 300 13.20 0.82 -19.78
N ASN A 301 12.53 -0.07 -19.06
CA ASN A 301 11.89 -1.25 -19.66
C ASN A 301 10.57 -0.95 -20.38
N GLY A 302 10.07 0.24 -20.34
CA GLY A 302 8.90 0.95 -20.93
C GLY A 302 7.94 0.25 -21.92
N ARG A 303 8.06 -1.05 -22.14
CA ARG A 303 7.10 -1.84 -22.89
C ARG A 303 6.10 -2.44 -21.91
N SER A 304 4.81 -2.22 -22.16
CA SER A 304 3.75 -2.90 -21.42
C SER A 304 4.04 -4.38 -21.37
N LEU A 305 4.20 -4.91 -20.13
CA LEU A 305 4.27 -6.35 -19.93
C LEU A 305 2.95 -6.96 -20.44
N PRO A 306 2.99 -8.12 -21.12
CA PRO A 306 1.78 -8.72 -21.68
C PRO A 306 0.76 -8.96 -20.55
N GLU A 307 -0.38 -8.32 -20.64
CA GLU A 307 -1.52 -8.59 -19.77
C GLU A 307 -2.11 -9.94 -20.15
N ARG A 308 -2.59 -10.69 -19.16
CA ARG A 308 -3.24 -11.99 -19.31
C ARG A 308 -4.41 -11.86 -20.32
N GLY A 309 -4.38 -12.66 -21.36
CA GLY A 309 -5.48 -12.76 -22.32
C GLY A 309 -5.83 -11.46 -23.03
N GLY A 310 -4.93 -10.89 -23.82
CA GLY A 310 -5.10 -9.62 -24.54
C GLY A 310 -6.36 -9.44 -25.41
N LEU A 311 -7.27 -10.39 -25.42
CA LEU A 311 -8.58 -10.36 -26.09
C LEU A 311 -9.76 -10.29 -25.10
N LEU A 312 -9.56 -10.57 -23.81
CA LEU A 312 -10.61 -10.44 -22.82
C LEU A 312 -10.57 -9.00 -22.25
N THR A 313 -11.39 -8.14 -22.80
CA THR A 313 -11.69 -6.84 -22.21
C THR A 313 -12.35 -7.06 -20.85
N THR A 314 -11.55 -7.05 -19.76
CA THR A 314 -12.11 -7.02 -18.42
C THR A 314 -12.99 -5.78 -18.30
N ARG A 315 -14.30 -5.99 -18.15
CA ARG A 315 -15.25 -4.88 -17.99
C ARG A 315 -14.94 -4.18 -16.68
N MET A 316 -14.32 -3.02 -16.77
CA MET A 316 -14.21 -2.14 -15.60
C MET A 316 -15.61 -1.74 -15.12
N ALA A 317 -15.77 -1.56 -13.80
CA ALA A 317 -17.02 -1.07 -13.22
C ALA A 317 -17.46 0.22 -13.93
N ALA A 318 -18.73 0.27 -14.33
CA ALA A 318 -19.28 1.42 -15.04
C ALA A 318 -19.27 2.65 -14.15
N VAL A 319 -18.57 3.69 -14.57
CA VAL A 319 -18.55 5.00 -13.91
C VAL A 319 -19.54 5.91 -14.62
N ARG A 320 -20.43 6.51 -13.85
CA ARG A 320 -21.38 7.52 -14.37
C ARG A 320 -20.87 8.90 -13.96
N PRO A 321 -20.89 9.89 -14.88
CA PRO A 321 -20.57 11.26 -14.48
C PRO A 321 -21.52 11.71 -13.36
N PRO A 322 -21.02 12.46 -12.37
CA PRO A 322 -21.84 12.88 -11.25
C PRO A 322 -22.97 13.80 -11.73
N ARG A 323 -24.19 13.50 -11.32
CA ARG A 323 -25.33 14.38 -11.55
C ARG A 323 -25.37 15.41 -10.42
N MET A 324 -25.04 16.65 -10.75
CA MET A 324 -25.12 17.76 -9.81
C MET A 324 -26.57 18.00 -9.39
N ARG A 325 -26.90 17.63 -8.17
CA ARG A 325 -28.19 17.92 -7.53
C ARG A 325 -27.91 18.78 -6.30
N ALA A 326 -28.30 20.05 -6.37
CA ALA A 326 -28.03 21.01 -5.27
C ALA A 326 -28.70 20.58 -3.94
N ARG A 327 -29.93 20.07 -3.99
CA ARG A 327 -30.66 19.65 -2.78
C ARG A 327 -29.95 18.60 -1.94
N PRO A 328 -29.55 17.41 -2.48
CA PRO A 328 -28.84 16.43 -1.65
C PRO A 328 -27.47 16.92 -1.21
N ALA A 329 -26.76 17.73 -2.01
CA ALA A 329 -25.47 18.30 -1.61
C ALA A 329 -25.61 19.28 -0.43
N LEU A 330 -26.63 20.16 -0.47
CA LEU A 330 -26.92 21.06 0.63
C LEU A 330 -27.39 20.31 1.88
N LEU A 331 -28.18 19.26 1.72
CA LEU A 331 -28.63 18.43 2.85
C LEU A 331 -27.46 17.68 3.52
N THR A 332 -26.53 17.14 2.75
CA THR A 332 -25.32 16.51 3.32
C THR A 332 -24.45 17.53 4.03
N LEU A 333 -24.23 18.71 3.43
CA LEU A 333 -23.46 19.78 4.07
C LEU A 333 -24.13 20.24 5.37
N ALA A 334 -25.45 20.47 5.36
CA ALA A 334 -26.20 20.86 6.54
C ALA A 334 -26.18 19.78 7.64
N ALA A 335 -26.26 18.50 7.26
CA ALA A 335 -26.17 17.39 8.21
C ALA A 335 -24.79 17.31 8.87
N VAL A 336 -23.69 17.49 8.10
CA VAL A 336 -22.34 17.50 8.66
C VAL A 336 -22.11 18.71 9.54
N LEU A 337 -22.57 19.89 9.15
CA LEU A 337 -22.53 21.10 9.99
C LEU A 337 -23.31 20.92 11.28
N ALA A 338 -24.52 20.38 11.20
CA ALA A 338 -25.33 20.09 12.39
C ALA A 338 -24.63 19.08 13.31
N ALA A 339 -24.03 18.02 12.74
CA ALA A 339 -23.28 17.05 13.52
C ALA A 339 -22.11 17.69 14.26
N VAL A 340 -21.32 18.55 13.60
CA VAL A 340 -20.19 19.28 14.20
C VAL A 340 -20.65 20.21 15.33
N LEU A 341 -21.80 20.89 15.14
CA LEU A 341 -22.32 21.83 16.15
C LEU A 341 -22.95 21.13 17.38
N LEU A 342 -23.45 19.90 17.20
CA LEU A 342 -24.14 19.12 18.24
C LEU A 342 -23.21 18.14 18.99
N THR A 343 -21.96 17.96 18.54
CA THR A 343 -21.00 17.03 19.16
C THR A 343 -19.84 17.78 19.78
N ASP A 344 -19.18 17.15 20.75
CA ASP A 344 -18.05 17.70 21.50
C ASP A 344 -16.87 16.72 21.54
N GLY A 345 -15.68 17.23 21.88
CA GLY A 345 -14.49 16.44 22.19
C GLY A 345 -14.12 15.43 21.12
N THR A 346 -13.98 14.18 21.51
CA THR A 346 -13.54 13.07 20.64
C THR A 346 -14.49 12.82 19.45
N TRP A 347 -15.79 12.98 19.63
CA TRP A 347 -16.77 12.79 18.57
C TRP A 347 -16.65 13.87 17.49
N ARG A 348 -16.50 15.14 17.88
CA ARG A 348 -16.26 16.24 16.93
C ARG A 348 -14.95 16.02 16.18
N PHE A 349 -13.89 15.63 16.90
CA PHE A 349 -12.59 15.33 16.28
C PHE A 349 -12.69 14.17 15.26
N GLY A 350 -13.43 13.10 15.58
CA GLY A 350 -13.69 11.99 14.66
C GLY A 350 -14.46 12.42 13.39
N ILE A 351 -15.45 13.32 13.53
CA ILE A 351 -16.17 13.90 12.38
C ILE A 351 -15.22 14.74 11.52
N VAL A 352 -14.44 15.62 12.14
CA VAL A 352 -13.46 16.48 11.43
C VAL A 352 -12.46 15.62 10.66
N THR A 353 -11.89 14.61 11.31
CA THR A 353 -10.97 13.67 10.65
C THR A 353 -11.64 12.95 9.49
N SER A 354 -12.87 12.49 9.66
CA SER A 354 -13.64 11.86 8.57
C SER A 354 -13.84 12.78 7.37
N VAL A 355 -14.13 14.07 7.61
CA VAL A 355 -14.28 15.08 6.56
C VAL A 355 -12.96 15.31 5.83
N ILE A 356 -11.85 15.43 6.55
CA ILE A 356 -10.51 15.56 5.95
C ILE A 356 -10.15 14.32 5.13
N MET A 357 -10.33 13.12 5.71
CA MET A 357 -10.05 11.86 5.03
C MET A 357 -10.93 11.66 3.79
N SER A 358 -12.16 12.18 3.78
CA SER A 358 -13.01 12.14 2.59
C SER A 358 -12.45 12.97 1.43
N LEU A 359 -11.70 14.04 1.69
CA LEU A 359 -11.01 14.82 0.66
C LEU A 359 -9.82 14.02 0.07
N ILE A 360 -9.04 13.36 0.91
CA ILE A 360 -7.95 12.49 0.44
C ILE A 360 -8.53 11.27 -0.31
N ALA A 361 -9.62 10.69 0.18
CA ALA A 361 -10.36 9.64 -0.51
C ALA A 361 -10.88 10.10 -1.89
N LEU A 362 -11.34 11.34 -2.01
CA LEU A 362 -11.76 11.94 -3.27
C LEU A 362 -10.61 12.02 -4.29
N SER A 363 -9.37 12.24 -3.84
CA SER A 363 -8.19 12.21 -4.72
C SER A 363 -8.03 10.83 -5.38
N LEU A 364 -8.24 9.75 -4.63
CA LEU A 364 -8.22 8.37 -5.13
C LEU A 364 -9.40 8.09 -6.07
N VAL A 365 -10.59 8.60 -5.76
CA VAL A 365 -11.77 8.48 -6.64
C VAL A 365 -11.51 9.19 -7.98
N VAL A 366 -10.92 10.37 -7.98
CA VAL A 366 -10.58 11.12 -9.21
C VAL A 366 -9.58 10.33 -10.05
N LEU A 367 -8.49 9.88 -9.45
CA LEU A 367 -7.38 9.26 -10.18
C LEU A 367 -7.69 7.81 -10.56
N THR A 368 -8.14 7.00 -9.60
CA THR A 368 -8.39 5.57 -9.83
C THR A 368 -9.83 5.33 -10.33
N GLY A 369 -10.80 6.03 -9.78
CA GLY A 369 -12.20 5.91 -10.15
C GLY A 369 -12.51 6.48 -11.53
N TYR A 370 -12.26 7.74 -11.77
CA TYR A 370 -12.60 8.41 -13.02
C TYR A 370 -11.58 8.21 -14.14
N LEU A 371 -10.29 8.30 -13.84
CA LEU A 371 -9.22 8.18 -14.85
C LEU A 371 -8.75 6.73 -15.06
N GLY A 372 -9.00 5.82 -14.11
CA GLY A 372 -8.58 4.43 -14.19
C GLY A 372 -7.09 4.20 -13.94
N GLN A 373 -6.38 5.18 -13.36
CA GLN A 373 -4.97 5.06 -13.02
C GLN A 373 -4.83 4.66 -11.55
N ILE A 374 -4.31 3.45 -11.30
CA ILE A 374 -4.13 2.95 -9.92
C ILE A 374 -2.92 3.67 -9.31
N SER A 375 -3.15 4.46 -8.27
CA SER A 375 -2.08 5.13 -7.52
C SER A 375 -2.17 4.82 -6.03
N LEU A 376 -1.03 4.51 -5.44
CA LEU A 376 -0.87 4.24 -4.01
C LEU A 376 -0.11 5.37 -3.29
N ALA A 377 0.05 6.53 -3.95
CA ALA A 377 0.85 7.65 -3.45
C ALA A 377 0.03 8.74 -2.73
N ALA A 378 -1.23 8.51 -2.41
CA ALA A 378 -2.11 9.54 -1.85
C ALA A 378 -1.55 10.15 -0.55
N MET A 379 -1.02 9.32 0.37
CA MET A 379 -0.42 9.80 1.63
C MET A 379 0.93 10.49 1.42
N ALA A 380 1.69 10.13 0.40
CA ALA A 380 2.91 10.87 0.07
C ALA A 380 2.60 12.30 -0.41
N PHE A 381 1.52 12.48 -1.18
CA PHE A 381 1.06 13.81 -1.58
C PHE A 381 0.50 14.59 -0.38
N ALA A 382 -0.29 13.95 0.47
CA ALA A 382 -0.81 14.54 1.70
C ALA A 382 0.35 14.93 2.65
N GLY A 383 1.31 14.05 2.87
CA GLY A 383 2.47 14.32 3.71
C GLY A 383 3.32 15.48 3.20
N THR A 384 3.53 15.57 1.88
CA THR A 384 4.22 16.72 1.28
C THR A 384 3.49 18.03 1.59
N GLY A 385 2.14 18.03 1.51
CA GLY A 385 1.32 19.17 1.93
C GLY A 385 1.48 19.50 3.42
N GLY A 386 1.37 18.49 4.29
CA GLY A 386 1.44 18.66 5.74
C GLY A 386 2.81 19.12 6.24
N PHE A 387 3.91 18.48 5.82
CA PHE A 387 5.26 18.85 6.26
C PHE A 387 5.70 20.22 5.73
N LEU A 388 5.33 20.55 4.48
CA LEU A 388 5.62 21.88 3.96
C LEU A 388 4.75 22.97 4.60
N LEU A 389 3.53 22.61 5.08
CA LEU A 389 2.70 23.52 5.88
C LEU A 389 3.40 23.90 7.19
N ALA A 390 4.01 22.93 7.89
CA ALA A 390 4.76 23.19 9.11
C ALA A 390 5.82 24.27 8.87
N ARG A 391 6.62 24.16 7.81
CA ARG A 391 7.61 25.18 7.44
C ARG A 391 6.97 26.50 7.01
N ALA A 392 5.88 26.44 6.24
CA ALA A 392 5.20 27.66 5.77
C ALA A 392 4.66 28.49 6.93
N THR A 393 4.16 27.85 7.99
CA THR A 393 3.58 28.55 9.14
C THR A 393 4.62 28.97 10.17
N THR A 394 5.64 28.14 10.45
CA THR A 394 6.62 28.41 11.53
C THR A 394 7.86 29.14 11.04
N GLU A 395 8.45 28.73 9.90
CA GLU A 395 9.69 29.34 9.38
C GLU A 395 9.42 30.57 8.50
N TRP A 396 8.39 30.48 7.61
CA TRP A 396 8.12 31.53 6.62
C TRP A 396 7.06 32.51 7.08
N GLY A 397 6.33 32.23 8.18
CA GLY A 397 5.29 33.09 8.72
C GLY A 397 4.14 33.38 7.73
N VAL A 398 3.86 32.45 6.81
CA VAL A 398 2.82 32.63 5.79
C VAL A 398 1.43 32.54 6.43
N PRO A 399 0.57 33.55 6.32
CA PRO A 399 -0.75 33.55 6.95
C PRO A 399 -1.72 32.61 6.24
N PHE A 400 -2.73 32.11 7.00
CA PHE A 400 -3.88 31.40 6.43
C PHE A 400 -4.73 32.36 5.56
N PRO A 401 -5.26 31.96 4.38
CA PRO A 401 -5.22 30.60 3.79
C PRO A 401 -4.02 30.34 2.87
N LEU A 402 -3.12 31.31 2.67
CA LEU A 402 -2.01 31.21 1.75
C LEU A 402 -1.02 30.10 2.16
N SER A 403 -0.88 29.87 3.46
CA SER A 403 -0.11 28.79 4.07
C SER A 403 -0.54 27.39 3.59
N MET A 404 -1.78 27.18 3.15
CA MET A 404 -2.22 25.92 2.53
C MET A 404 -1.96 25.86 1.02
N VAL A 405 -1.98 27.01 0.34
CA VAL A 405 -1.88 27.05 -1.14
C VAL A 405 -0.48 26.63 -1.59
N VAL A 406 0.56 27.18 -0.96
CA VAL A 406 1.96 26.88 -1.33
C VAL A 406 2.29 25.39 -1.17
N PRO A 407 2.01 24.73 -0.02
CA PRO A 407 2.22 23.30 0.13
C PRO A 407 1.38 22.44 -0.82
N ALA A 408 0.13 22.83 -1.07
CA ALA A 408 -0.73 22.12 -2.02
C ALA A 408 -0.21 22.19 -3.46
N LEU A 409 0.36 23.33 -3.88
CA LEU A 409 1.02 23.45 -5.18
C LEU A 409 2.28 22.59 -5.25
N ALA A 410 3.09 22.53 -4.19
CA ALA A 410 4.25 21.64 -4.13
C ALA A 410 3.83 20.16 -4.22
N ALA A 411 2.79 19.75 -3.52
CA ALA A 411 2.21 18.41 -3.64
C ALA A 411 1.71 18.15 -5.09
N THR A 412 1.14 19.16 -5.73
CA THR A 412 0.69 19.08 -7.13
C THR A 412 1.85 18.85 -8.11
N ILE A 413 2.95 19.59 -7.94
CA ILE A 413 4.18 19.41 -8.73
C ILE A 413 4.72 17.99 -8.54
N LEU A 414 4.79 17.51 -7.29
CA LEU A 414 5.20 16.14 -6.98
C LEU A 414 4.27 15.13 -7.65
N GLY A 415 2.96 15.36 -7.62
CA GLY A 415 1.97 14.51 -8.30
C GLY A 415 2.18 14.43 -9.80
N VAL A 416 2.51 15.54 -10.45
CA VAL A 416 2.87 15.56 -11.88
C VAL A 416 4.14 14.75 -12.12
N LEU A 417 5.18 14.91 -11.30
CA LEU A 417 6.43 14.15 -11.40
C LEU A 417 6.20 12.63 -11.25
N VAL A 418 5.43 12.22 -10.24
CA VAL A 418 5.03 10.82 -10.05
C VAL A 418 4.10 10.33 -11.17
N GLY A 419 3.38 11.23 -11.83
CA GLY A 419 2.53 10.94 -12.99
C GLY A 419 3.30 10.70 -14.30
N VAL A 420 4.54 11.20 -14.44
CA VAL A 420 5.33 11.02 -15.68
C VAL A 420 5.53 9.53 -16.04
N PRO A 421 5.90 8.63 -15.12
CA PRO A 421 5.96 7.19 -15.38
C PRO A 421 4.62 6.61 -15.85
N ALA A 422 3.49 7.14 -15.39
CA ALA A 422 2.15 6.67 -15.76
C ALA A 422 1.81 6.88 -17.25
N LEU A 423 2.56 7.73 -17.95
CA LEU A 423 2.42 7.90 -19.40
C LEU A 423 2.83 6.64 -20.17
N ARG A 424 3.76 5.85 -19.62
CA ARG A 424 4.31 4.65 -20.25
C ARG A 424 3.86 3.35 -19.59
N ILE A 425 3.44 3.39 -18.32
CA ILE A 425 3.13 2.24 -17.49
C ILE A 425 1.62 2.19 -17.25
N ARG A 426 1.03 0.98 -17.23
CA ARG A 426 -0.41 0.79 -17.09
C ARG A 426 -0.74 -0.28 -16.04
N GLY A 427 -1.98 -0.28 -15.58
CA GLY A 427 -2.53 -1.35 -14.73
C GLY A 427 -1.83 -1.49 -13.38
N ALA A 428 -1.65 -2.72 -12.92
CA ALA A 428 -1.04 -3.02 -11.62
C ALA A 428 0.41 -2.56 -11.48
N HIS A 429 1.16 -2.46 -12.59
CA HIS A 429 2.55 -1.99 -12.55
C HIS A 429 2.64 -0.50 -12.17
N LEU A 430 1.63 0.29 -12.53
CA LEU A 430 1.56 1.69 -12.10
C LEU A 430 1.35 1.79 -10.58
N ALA A 431 0.54 0.91 -10.00
CA ALA A 431 0.39 0.84 -8.54
C ALA A 431 1.74 0.59 -7.85
N VAL A 432 2.56 -0.32 -8.39
CA VAL A 432 3.91 -0.59 -7.85
C VAL A 432 4.81 0.63 -7.92
N VAL A 433 4.83 1.36 -9.06
CA VAL A 433 5.65 2.57 -9.22
C VAL A 433 5.22 3.66 -8.25
N THR A 434 3.91 3.90 -8.14
CA THR A 434 3.40 4.93 -7.25
C THR A 434 3.61 4.58 -5.78
N LEU A 435 3.51 3.31 -5.41
CA LEU A 435 3.84 2.82 -4.06
C LEU A 435 5.33 2.99 -3.76
N ALA A 436 6.20 2.58 -4.71
CA ALA A 436 7.63 2.77 -4.58
C ALA A 436 8.02 4.24 -4.44
N GLY A 437 7.40 5.11 -5.25
CA GLY A 437 7.58 6.56 -5.14
C GLY A 437 7.11 7.11 -3.79
N ALA A 438 5.98 6.62 -3.27
CA ALA A 438 5.46 7.02 -1.97
C ALA A 438 6.42 6.65 -0.83
N LEU A 439 6.97 5.43 -0.85
CA LEU A 439 7.93 4.98 0.15
C LEU A 439 9.28 5.70 0.03
N ALA A 440 9.75 5.97 -1.19
CA ALA A 440 10.92 6.80 -1.39
C ALA A 440 10.74 8.19 -0.77
N ILE A 441 9.58 8.80 -0.92
CA ILE A 441 9.26 10.09 -0.31
C ILE A 441 9.16 9.96 1.22
N GLN A 442 8.50 8.90 1.72
CA GLN A 442 8.41 8.65 3.16
C GLN A 442 9.79 8.47 3.79
N SER A 443 10.65 7.62 3.23
CA SER A 443 11.96 7.32 3.82
C SER A 443 12.95 8.47 3.65
N PHE A 444 13.00 9.08 2.46
CA PHE A 444 14.01 10.10 2.13
C PHE A 444 13.60 11.52 2.54
N VAL A 445 12.32 11.88 2.43
CA VAL A 445 11.87 13.24 2.74
C VAL A 445 11.33 13.31 4.17
N PHE A 446 10.36 12.45 4.53
CA PHE A 446 9.70 12.51 5.84
C PHE A 446 10.56 11.93 6.96
N GLY A 447 11.33 10.87 6.68
CA GLY A 447 12.24 10.22 7.64
C GLY A 447 13.61 10.88 7.76
N ASN A 448 13.88 11.95 7.00
CA ASN A 448 15.19 12.58 7.00
C ASN A 448 15.20 13.84 7.88
N PRO A 449 16.05 13.89 8.93
CA PRO A 449 16.12 15.03 9.85
C PRO A 449 16.47 16.37 9.19
N SER A 450 17.13 16.34 8.03
CA SER A 450 17.46 17.56 7.29
C SER A 450 16.22 18.21 6.66
N PHE A 451 15.18 17.42 6.37
CA PHE A 451 13.92 17.90 5.81
C PHE A 451 12.81 17.97 6.86
N THR A 452 12.82 17.07 7.83
CA THR A 452 11.82 16.97 8.90
C THR A 452 12.52 16.76 10.25
N PRO A 453 12.82 17.84 11.00
CA PRO A 453 13.54 17.77 12.28
C PRO A 453 12.88 16.79 13.27
N TYR A 454 13.71 16.09 14.07
CA TYR A 454 13.23 15.14 15.09
C TYR A 454 12.45 15.81 16.23
N GLU A 455 12.70 17.08 16.49
CA GLU A 455 12.02 17.86 17.54
C GLU A 455 10.52 18.07 17.26
N GLY A 456 10.05 17.60 16.11
CA GLY A 456 8.68 17.66 15.65
C GLY A 456 8.45 18.83 14.70
N ASN A 457 7.57 18.61 13.75
CA ASN A 457 7.13 19.63 12.83
C ASN A 457 5.91 20.31 13.42
N LEU A 458 6.15 21.34 14.26
CA LEU A 458 5.09 22.16 14.85
C LEU A 458 4.41 23.00 13.77
N ILE A 459 3.12 23.19 13.92
CA ILE A 459 2.29 23.97 13.01
C ILE A 459 1.63 25.06 13.81
N ALA A 460 1.81 26.30 13.38
CA ALA A 460 1.14 27.43 14.02
C ALA A 460 -0.37 27.39 13.70
N ASP A 461 -1.18 27.72 14.69
CA ASP A 461 -2.64 27.71 14.55
C ASP A 461 -3.08 28.71 13.46
N PRO A 462 -4.05 28.32 12.61
CA PRO A 462 -4.55 29.19 11.56
C PRO A 462 -5.41 30.29 12.17
N SER A 463 -5.24 31.52 11.67
CA SER A 463 -6.10 32.64 12.02
C SER A 463 -6.58 33.35 10.76
N PHE A 464 -7.84 33.78 10.73
CA PHE A 464 -8.42 34.47 9.59
C PHE A 464 -9.27 35.65 10.03
N LEU A 465 -8.92 36.84 9.55
CA LEU A 465 -9.62 38.10 9.89
C LEU A 465 -9.76 38.37 11.41
N GLY A 466 -8.79 37.92 12.21
CA GLY A 466 -8.80 38.07 13.66
C GLY A 466 -9.59 36.98 14.42
N ILE A 467 -10.15 36.02 13.71
CA ILE A 467 -10.77 34.81 14.31
C ILE A 467 -9.70 33.76 14.45
N ASP A 468 -9.51 33.23 15.64
CA ASP A 468 -8.67 32.06 15.87
C ASP A 468 -9.38 30.80 15.33
N LEU A 469 -8.70 30.06 14.48
CA LEU A 469 -9.16 28.81 13.90
C LEU A 469 -8.33 27.63 14.41
N GLY A 470 -7.68 27.76 15.55
CA GLY A 470 -6.92 26.69 16.20
C GLY A 470 -7.79 25.48 16.52
N VAL A 471 -7.20 24.29 16.41
CA VAL A 471 -7.91 23.03 16.67
C VAL A 471 -8.21 22.83 18.15
N ARG A 472 -7.39 23.39 19.04
CA ARG A 472 -7.50 23.23 20.49
C ARG A 472 -7.79 24.54 21.18
N ASP A 473 -8.72 24.48 22.12
CA ASP A 473 -8.93 25.56 23.11
C ASP A 473 -8.99 24.89 24.49
N GLY A 474 -7.94 25.12 25.29
CA GLY A 474 -7.79 24.45 26.59
C GLY A 474 -7.84 22.92 26.51
N THR A 475 -8.89 22.34 27.06
CA THR A 475 -9.12 20.87 27.08
C THR A 475 -9.91 20.35 25.90
N ASP A 476 -10.50 21.23 25.09
CA ASP A 476 -11.27 20.82 23.90
C ASP A 476 -10.33 20.35 22.78
N LEU A 477 -10.60 19.13 22.27
CA LEU A 477 -9.80 18.50 21.23
C LEU A 477 -10.10 19.05 19.82
N ALA A 478 -11.26 19.67 19.61
CA ALA A 478 -11.64 20.28 18.34
C ALA A 478 -12.60 21.44 18.58
N THR A 479 -12.17 22.65 18.24
CA THR A 479 -13.01 23.85 18.29
C THR A 479 -14.08 23.82 17.22
N VAL A 480 -15.20 24.51 17.43
CA VAL A 480 -16.29 24.64 16.44
C VAL A 480 -15.78 25.42 15.21
N GLU A 481 -15.00 26.46 15.44
CA GLU A 481 -14.44 27.34 14.41
C GLU A 481 -13.55 26.55 13.44
N PHE A 482 -12.64 25.74 13.98
CA PHE A 482 -11.81 24.84 13.19
C PHE A 482 -12.66 23.84 12.39
N ALA A 483 -13.61 23.19 13.03
CA ALA A 483 -14.45 22.19 12.41
C ALA A 483 -15.31 22.78 11.28
N VAL A 484 -15.88 23.96 11.46
CA VAL A 484 -16.63 24.67 10.41
C VAL A 484 -15.71 25.05 9.26
N MET A 485 -14.51 25.56 9.53
CA MET A 485 -13.50 25.84 8.50
C MET A 485 -13.21 24.61 7.64
N VAL A 486 -12.94 23.44 8.27
CA VAL A 486 -12.68 22.18 7.57
C VAL A 486 -13.87 21.79 6.69
N VAL A 487 -15.08 21.83 7.21
CA VAL A 487 -16.31 21.48 6.45
C VAL A 487 -16.51 22.41 5.26
N VAL A 488 -16.26 23.70 5.39
CA VAL A 488 -16.38 24.70 4.31
C VAL A 488 -15.32 24.43 3.23
N VAL A 489 -14.05 24.27 3.61
CA VAL A 489 -12.96 24.02 2.66
C VAL A 489 -13.18 22.72 1.90
N VAL A 490 -13.45 21.64 2.62
CA VAL A 490 -13.67 20.31 1.99
C VAL A 490 -14.94 20.31 1.14
N GLY A 491 -16.02 20.90 1.62
CA GLY A 491 -17.28 21.03 0.88
C GLY A 491 -17.13 21.81 -0.42
N ALA A 492 -16.39 22.92 -0.39
CA ALA A 492 -16.07 23.71 -1.59
C ALA A 492 -15.24 22.90 -2.61
N LEU A 493 -14.20 22.18 -2.16
CA LEU A 493 -13.35 21.36 -3.02
C LEU A 493 -14.12 20.16 -3.60
N MET A 494 -14.98 19.52 -2.81
CA MET A 494 -15.86 18.46 -3.31
C MET A 494 -16.82 18.98 -4.39
N TRP A 495 -17.38 20.16 -4.19
CA TRP A 495 -18.27 20.79 -5.17
C TRP A 495 -17.53 21.14 -6.46
N VAL A 496 -16.34 21.76 -6.37
CA VAL A 496 -15.50 22.08 -7.52
C VAL A 496 -15.12 20.79 -8.28
N THR A 497 -14.69 19.76 -7.56
CA THR A 497 -14.35 18.46 -8.17
C THR A 497 -15.55 17.82 -8.85
N ALA A 498 -16.73 17.86 -8.25
CA ALA A 498 -17.96 17.36 -8.85
C ALA A 498 -18.31 18.11 -10.13
N ARG A 499 -18.11 19.43 -10.17
CA ARG A 499 -18.29 20.26 -11.37
C ARG A 499 -17.30 19.87 -12.47
N LEU A 500 -16.01 19.72 -12.15
CA LEU A 500 -14.99 19.27 -13.11
C LEU A 500 -15.33 17.89 -13.69
N MET A 501 -15.73 16.94 -12.83
CA MET A 501 -16.06 15.58 -13.26
C MET A 501 -17.38 15.50 -14.06
N SER A 502 -18.30 16.43 -13.88
CA SER A 502 -19.52 16.55 -14.72
C SER A 502 -19.26 17.24 -16.07
N GLY A 503 -18.15 17.94 -16.21
CA GLY A 503 -17.77 18.74 -17.39
C GLY A 503 -16.97 17.96 -18.44
N GLN A 504 -16.23 18.71 -19.26
CA GLN A 504 -15.39 18.16 -20.33
C GLN A 504 -14.24 17.33 -19.78
N THR A 505 -13.60 17.78 -18.68
CA THR A 505 -12.51 17.07 -18.01
C THR A 505 -12.94 15.67 -17.57
N GLY A 506 -14.10 15.53 -16.94
CA GLY A 506 -14.61 14.23 -16.52
C GLY A 506 -14.91 13.30 -17.69
N ARG A 507 -15.43 13.84 -18.80
CA ARG A 507 -15.65 13.06 -20.04
C ARG A 507 -14.32 12.59 -20.65
N ALA A 508 -13.30 13.45 -20.69
CA ALA A 508 -11.96 13.08 -21.15
C ALA A 508 -11.36 11.96 -20.28
N PHE A 509 -11.47 12.07 -18.94
CA PHE A 509 -11.03 11.03 -18.01
C PHE A 509 -11.70 9.68 -18.28
N LEU A 510 -13.03 9.67 -18.43
CA LEU A 510 -13.79 8.45 -18.72
C LEU A 510 -13.46 7.85 -20.09
N ALA A 511 -13.20 8.68 -21.09
CA ALA A 511 -12.76 8.23 -22.41
C ALA A 511 -11.38 7.54 -22.33
N VAL A 512 -10.40 8.16 -21.67
CA VAL A 512 -9.06 7.58 -21.46
C VAL A 512 -9.13 6.29 -20.65
N ARG A 513 -9.96 6.25 -19.59
CA ARG A 513 -10.19 5.06 -18.79
C ARG A 513 -10.76 3.90 -19.60
N SER A 514 -11.69 4.18 -20.50
CA SER A 514 -12.36 3.13 -21.29
C SER A 514 -11.43 2.54 -22.34
N ASN A 515 -10.75 3.38 -23.12
CA ASN A 515 -9.76 2.97 -24.12
C ASN A 515 -8.87 4.15 -24.53
N GLU A 516 -7.60 4.10 -24.13
CA GLU A 516 -6.63 5.16 -24.43
C GLU A 516 -6.42 5.37 -25.94
N ARG A 517 -6.41 4.29 -26.74
CA ARG A 517 -6.22 4.39 -28.19
C ARG A 517 -7.43 5.04 -28.87
N ALA A 518 -8.64 4.64 -28.48
CA ALA A 518 -9.86 5.24 -28.99
C ALA A 518 -10.03 6.71 -28.56
N ALA A 519 -9.62 7.05 -27.33
CA ALA A 519 -9.59 8.45 -26.86
C ALA A 519 -8.63 9.29 -27.70
N ALA A 520 -7.42 8.79 -27.96
CA ALA A 520 -6.44 9.49 -28.82
C ALA A 520 -6.94 9.68 -30.25
N SER A 521 -7.57 8.66 -30.86
CA SER A 521 -8.13 8.80 -32.22
C SER A 521 -9.33 9.77 -32.29
N SER A 522 -9.98 10.04 -31.13
CA SER A 522 -11.06 11.04 -31.00
C SER A 522 -10.52 12.45 -30.68
N GLY A 523 -9.22 12.67 -30.75
CA GLY A 523 -8.59 13.99 -30.53
C GLY A 523 -8.33 14.35 -29.06
N ILE A 524 -8.45 13.39 -28.11
CA ILE A 524 -8.12 13.62 -26.70
C ILE A 524 -6.62 13.41 -26.50
N ASP A 525 -5.91 14.40 -26.00
CA ASP A 525 -4.53 14.24 -25.55
C ASP A 525 -4.47 13.41 -24.27
N VAL A 526 -4.11 12.14 -24.43
CA VAL A 526 -4.04 11.16 -23.36
C VAL A 526 -2.95 11.54 -22.34
N ALA A 527 -1.82 12.07 -22.78
CA ALA A 527 -0.71 12.42 -21.90
C ALA A 527 -1.10 13.58 -20.97
N SER A 528 -1.56 14.69 -21.53
CA SER A 528 -2.04 15.83 -20.73
C SER A 528 -3.22 15.47 -19.84
N THR A 529 -4.14 14.60 -20.30
CA THR A 529 -5.28 14.13 -19.51
C THR A 529 -4.83 13.31 -18.28
N LYS A 530 -3.84 12.43 -18.44
CA LYS A 530 -3.26 11.66 -17.32
C LYS A 530 -2.55 12.56 -16.33
N LEU A 531 -1.67 13.46 -16.80
CA LEU A 531 -0.94 14.38 -15.93
C LEU A 531 -1.89 15.30 -15.16
N LEU A 532 -2.95 15.80 -15.80
CA LEU A 532 -3.98 16.58 -15.13
C LEU A 532 -4.69 15.78 -14.03
N GLY A 533 -4.95 14.50 -14.26
CA GLY A 533 -5.51 13.62 -13.24
C GLY A 533 -4.60 13.47 -12.02
N PHE A 534 -3.31 13.25 -12.23
CA PHE A 534 -2.32 13.20 -11.15
C PHE A 534 -2.20 14.54 -10.42
N ALA A 535 -2.18 15.67 -11.16
CA ALA A 535 -2.14 17.01 -10.59
C ALA A 535 -3.35 17.30 -9.68
N LEU A 536 -4.56 17.02 -10.16
CA LEU A 536 -5.79 17.20 -9.37
C LEU A 536 -5.83 16.29 -8.13
N ALA A 537 -5.44 15.04 -8.29
CA ALA A 537 -5.40 14.12 -7.15
C ALA A 537 -4.38 14.57 -6.09
N ALA A 538 -3.19 14.98 -6.51
CA ALA A 538 -2.17 15.46 -5.60
C ALA A 538 -2.53 16.81 -4.94
N LEU A 539 -3.22 17.71 -5.65
CA LEU A 539 -3.76 18.94 -5.09
C LEU A 539 -4.75 18.66 -3.95
N LEU A 540 -5.73 17.77 -4.21
CA LEU A 540 -6.74 17.40 -3.22
C LEU A 540 -6.12 16.71 -2.00
N ALA A 541 -5.19 15.77 -2.24
CA ALA A 541 -4.47 15.09 -1.17
C ALA A 541 -3.56 16.05 -0.38
N GLY A 542 -2.85 16.96 -1.06
CA GLY A 542 -1.99 17.97 -0.45
C GLY A 542 -2.76 18.92 0.47
N ILE A 543 -3.92 19.41 0.03
CA ILE A 543 -4.80 20.22 0.90
C ILE A 543 -5.32 19.38 2.07
N GLY A 544 -5.71 18.12 1.83
CA GLY A 544 -6.08 17.19 2.90
C GLY A 544 -4.95 17.00 3.92
N GLY A 545 -3.70 16.91 3.45
CA GLY A 545 -2.51 16.85 4.31
C GLY A 545 -2.28 18.11 5.13
N CYS A 546 -2.52 19.31 4.56
CA CYS A 546 -2.50 20.57 5.32
C CYS A 546 -3.56 20.58 6.41
N LEU A 547 -4.78 20.12 6.14
CA LEU A 547 -5.85 20.03 7.12
C LEU A 547 -5.54 19.00 8.22
N ILE A 548 -4.90 17.86 7.90
CA ILE A 548 -4.37 16.92 8.91
C ILE A 548 -3.32 17.64 9.78
N GLY A 549 -2.43 18.42 9.16
CA GLY A 549 -1.41 19.19 9.86
C GLY A 549 -2.04 20.12 10.91
N TYR A 550 -2.98 20.95 10.51
CA TYR A 550 -3.71 21.82 11.43
C TYR A 550 -4.50 21.05 12.49
N SER A 551 -5.07 19.89 12.16
CA SER A 551 -5.84 19.09 13.14
C SER A 551 -4.98 18.44 14.22
N ARG A 552 -3.67 18.25 13.97
CA ARG A 552 -2.75 17.62 14.91
C ARG A 552 -1.79 18.59 15.60
N SER A 553 -1.63 19.79 15.08
CA SER A 553 -0.68 20.84 15.52
C SER A 553 0.80 20.41 15.49
N GLN A 554 1.08 19.12 15.39
CA GLN A 554 2.41 18.53 15.28
C GLN A 554 2.37 17.29 14.37
N LEU A 555 3.36 17.14 13.49
CA LEU A 555 3.45 16.03 12.57
C LEU A 555 4.68 15.18 12.83
N SER A 556 4.48 13.87 12.74
CA SER A 556 5.53 12.85 12.69
C SER A 556 5.49 12.09 11.37
N VAL A 557 6.52 11.31 11.08
CA VAL A 557 6.56 10.43 9.90
C VAL A 557 5.36 9.48 9.85
N GLU A 558 4.94 8.99 11.01
CA GLU A 558 3.79 8.10 11.15
C GLU A 558 2.45 8.75 10.76
N SER A 559 2.37 10.08 10.81
CA SER A 559 1.14 10.81 10.43
C SER A 559 0.74 10.59 8.97
N PHE A 560 1.71 10.28 8.11
CA PHE A 560 1.51 10.06 6.67
C PHE A 560 2.14 8.76 6.20
N ASN A 561 2.14 7.74 7.07
CA ASN A 561 2.65 6.42 6.75
C ASN A 561 1.92 5.83 5.52
N VAL A 562 2.66 5.16 4.66
CA VAL A 562 2.14 4.52 3.45
C VAL A 562 1.08 3.46 3.78
N LEU A 563 1.17 2.77 4.93
CA LEU A 563 0.13 1.81 5.36
C LEU A 563 -1.23 2.50 5.55
N VAL A 564 -1.26 3.70 6.13
CA VAL A 564 -2.49 4.49 6.24
C VAL A 564 -3.07 4.81 4.86
N GLY A 565 -2.19 5.10 3.88
CA GLY A 565 -2.60 5.30 2.49
C GLY A 565 -3.20 4.06 1.84
N LEU A 566 -2.61 2.90 2.11
CA LEU A 566 -3.14 1.62 1.65
C LEU A 566 -4.46 1.28 2.33
N ALA A 567 -4.59 1.50 3.64
CA ALA A 567 -5.84 1.35 4.37
C ALA A 567 -6.93 2.28 3.82
N LEU A 568 -6.59 3.54 3.52
CA LEU A 568 -7.54 4.48 2.90
C LEU A 568 -7.96 4.02 1.49
N LEU A 569 -7.05 3.54 0.64
CA LEU A 569 -7.44 2.94 -0.65
C LEU A 569 -8.44 1.80 -0.44
N CYS A 570 -8.22 1.00 0.58
CA CYS A 570 -9.07 -0.12 0.93
C CYS A 570 -10.48 0.34 1.34
N THR A 571 -10.58 1.35 2.19
CA THR A 571 -11.88 1.93 2.57
C THR A 571 -12.58 2.59 1.39
N VAL A 572 -11.84 3.27 0.49
CA VAL A 572 -12.38 3.84 -0.76
C VAL A 572 -12.91 2.74 -1.68
N TYR A 573 -12.22 1.60 -1.75
CA TYR A 573 -12.66 0.45 -2.54
C TYR A 573 -13.96 -0.15 -1.98
N VAL A 574 -14.01 -0.38 -0.66
CA VAL A 574 -15.20 -0.87 0.06
C VAL A 574 -16.38 0.08 -0.10
N ALA A 575 -16.14 1.36 0.11
CA ALA A 575 -17.18 2.41 0.00
C ALA A 575 -17.70 2.58 -1.43
N GLY A 576 -16.84 2.40 -2.43
CA GLY A 576 -17.14 2.49 -3.86
C GLY A 576 -16.31 3.57 -4.57
N ILE A 577 -15.19 3.17 -5.10
CA ILE A 577 -14.16 4.01 -5.74
C ILE A 577 -14.65 4.79 -6.98
N THR A 578 -15.81 4.48 -7.51
CA THR A 578 -16.35 5.07 -8.74
C THR A 578 -17.26 6.26 -8.52
N SER A 579 -17.43 6.73 -7.27
CA SER A 579 -18.41 7.76 -6.96
C SER A 579 -17.95 8.73 -5.86
N ILE A 580 -18.38 10.00 -5.96
CA ILE A 580 -18.10 11.01 -4.93
C ILE A 580 -18.73 10.65 -3.57
N PRO A 581 -19.98 10.14 -3.50
CA PRO A 581 -20.52 9.62 -2.24
C PRO A 581 -19.69 8.48 -1.64
N GLY A 582 -19.02 7.69 -2.48
CA GLY A 582 -18.06 6.68 -2.02
C GLY A 582 -16.86 7.31 -1.31
N ALA A 583 -16.36 8.46 -1.76
CA ALA A 583 -15.29 9.16 -1.07
C ALA A 583 -15.72 9.65 0.32
N ILE A 584 -16.96 10.14 0.47
CA ILE A 584 -17.51 10.56 1.77
C ILE A 584 -17.64 9.36 2.71
N LEU A 585 -18.21 8.25 2.22
CA LEU A 585 -18.32 7.03 3.01
C LEU A 585 -16.93 6.47 3.38
N ALA A 586 -15.97 6.56 2.47
CA ALA A 586 -14.59 6.14 2.75
C ALA A 586 -13.94 6.99 3.83
N GLY A 587 -14.20 8.30 3.86
CA GLY A 587 -13.73 9.17 4.94
C GLY A 587 -14.34 8.81 6.30
N LEU A 588 -15.62 8.42 6.34
CA LEU A 588 -16.26 7.94 7.56
C LEU A 588 -15.66 6.61 8.05
N LEU A 589 -15.25 5.76 7.12
CA LEU A 589 -14.59 4.47 7.36
C LEU A 589 -13.06 4.57 7.34
N ALA A 590 -12.47 5.74 7.31
CA ALA A 590 -11.01 5.89 7.34
C ALA A 590 -10.47 5.68 8.76
N PRO A 591 -9.17 5.31 8.89
CA PRO A 591 -8.51 5.30 10.20
C PRO A 591 -8.61 6.67 10.89
N LEU A 592 -8.80 6.64 12.19
CA LEU A 592 -9.06 7.81 13.06
C LEU A 592 -10.35 8.59 12.72
N GLY A 593 -11.18 8.04 11.83
CA GLY A 593 -12.47 8.61 11.47
C GLY A 593 -13.59 8.23 12.45
N LEU A 594 -14.81 8.63 12.10
CA LEU A 594 -15.99 8.44 12.94
C LEU A 594 -16.28 6.96 13.26
N ALA A 595 -16.00 6.04 12.32
CA ALA A 595 -16.24 4.62 12.55
C ALA A 595 -15.29 4.04 13.61
N GLU A 596 -14.01 4.41 13.58
CA GLU A 596 -13.04 4.01 14.60
C GLU A 596 -13.36 4.66 15.94
N THR A 597 -13.66 5.96 15.95
CA THR A 597 -14.10 6.67 17.16
C THR A 597 -15.32 6.01 17.81
N PHE A 598 -16.28 5.55 16.98
CA PHE A 598 -17.44 4.82 17.47
C PHE A 598 -17.05 3.46 18.09
N LEU A 599 -16.20 2.67 17.41
CA LEU A 599 -15.76 1.39 17.94
C LEU A 599 -14.96 1.54 19.22
N GLU A 600 -14.09 2.53 19.29
CA GLU A 600 -13.28 2.79 20.48
C GLU A 600 -14.14 3.29 21.66
N SER A 601 -14.93 4.36 21.46
CA SER A 601 -15.67 4.99 22.54
C SER A 601 -16.87 4.21 23.03
N SER A 602 -17.53 3.43 22.13
CA SER A 602 -18.77 2.70 22.48
C SER A 602 -18.56 1.22 22.77
N LEU A 603 -17.55 0.60 22.18
CA LEU A 603 -17.32 -0.85 22.27
C LEU A 603 -15.93 -1.22 22.85
N GLY A 604 -15.02 -0.27 23.02
CA GLY A 604 -13.64 -0.54 23.47
C GLY A 604 -12.82 -1.36 22.48
N LEU A 605 -13.15 -1.31 21.19
CA LEU A 605 -12.56 -2.13 20.13
C LEU A 605 -11.68 -1.30 19.16
N GLY A 606 -11.14 -0.16 19.58
CA GLY A 606 -10.30 0.72 18.75
C GLY A 606 -9.10 0.00 18.15
N ASP A 607 -8.36 -0.75 18.96
CA ASP A 607 -7.18 -1.50 18.51
C ASP A 607 -7.49 -2.53 17.42
N THR A 608 -8.70 -3.07 17.38
CA THR A 608 -9.14 -4.05 16.39
C THR A 608 -9.68 -3.44 15.11
N TYR A 609 -9.81 -2.10 15.05
CA TYR A 609 -10.41 -1.40 13.91
C TYR A 609 -9.72 -1.74 12.59
N ASN A 610 -8.37 -1.68 12.54
CA ASN A 610 -7.60 -1.97 11.34
C ASN A 610 -7.80 -3.42 10.86
N LEU A 611 -7.93 -4.37 11.77
CA LEU A 611 -8.23 -5.76 11.46
C LEU A 611 -9.63 -5.90 10.84
N ILE A 612 -10.64 -5.27 11.45
CA ILE A 612 -12.03 -5.26 10.94
C ILE A 612 -12.08 -4.63 9.54
N ALA A 613 -11.41 -3.50 9.34
CA ALA A 613 -11.34 -2.82 8.06
C ALA A 613 -10.67 -3.70 6.97
N ALA A 614 -9.58 -4.40 7.31
CA ALA A 614 -8.89 -5.30 6.40
C ALA A 614 -9.75 -6.53 6.03
N ILE A 615 -10.47 -7.12 7.00
CA ILE A 615 -11.43 -8.20 6.75
C ILE A 615 -12.56 -7.70 5.84
N ALA A 616 -13.16 -6.56 6.16
CA ALA A 616 -14.23 -5.96 5.36
C ALA A 616 -13.79 -5.71 3.92
N LEU A 617 -12.53 -5.27 3.72
CA LEU A 617 -11.97 -5.12 2.39
C LEU A 617 -11.89 -6.44 1.64
N VAL A 618 -11.25 -7.47 2.22
CA VAL A 618 -11.07 -8.77 1.56
C VAL A 618 -12.44 -9.35 1.18
N VAL A 619 -13.39 -9.31 2.11
CA VAL A 619 -14.77 -9.78 1.89
C VAL A 619 -15.45 -8.99 0.77
N THR A 620 -15.35 -7.65 0.80
CA THR A 620 -15.95 -6.79 -0.23
C THR A 620 -15.30 -7.00 -1.59
N ALA A 621 -13.98 -7.13 -1.65
CA ALA A 621 -13.28 -7.38 -2.90
C ALA A 621 -13.73 -8.69 -3.56
N VAL A 622 -13.95 -9.73 -2.75
CA VAL A 622 -14.37 -11.06 -3.24
C VAL A 622 -15.87 -11.10 -3.60
N LEU A 623 -16.75 -10.55 -2.74
CA LEU A 623 -18.19 -10.67 -2.89
C LEU A 623 -18.83 -9.53 -3.69
N ASN A 624 -18.29 -8.32 -3.60
CA ASN A 624 -18.88 -7.12 -4.18
C ASN A 624 -17.85 -6.17 -4.79
N PRO A 625 -17.29 -6.47 -5.96
CA PRO A 625 -16.25 -5.65 -6.58
C PRO A 625 -16.71 -4.23 -6.99
N HIS A 626 -18.00 -3.90 -6.89
CA HIS A 626 -18.56 -2.56 -7.15
C HIS A 626 -18.60 -1.67 -5.90
N GLY A 627 -18.30 -2.21 -4.72
CA GLY A 627 -18.39 -1.50 -3.45
C GLY A 627 -19.82 -1.22 -2.99
N ILE A 628 -19.97 -0.68 -1.77
CA ILE A 628 -21.28 -0.42 -1.13
C ILE A 628 -22.12 0.56 -1.94
N THR A 629 -21.53 1.69 -2.36
CA THR A 629 -22.30 2.71 -3.12
C THR A 629 -22.72 2.24 -4.51
N GLY A 630 -21.96 1.33 -5.14
CA GLY A 630 -22.31 0.70 -6.40
C GLY A 630 -23.56 -0.15 -6.27
N SER A 631 -23.59 -1.04 -5.28
CA SER A 631 -24.71 -1.94 -5.00
C SER A 631 -26.00 -1.18 -4.62
N VAL A 632 -25.87 -0.15 -3.77
CA VAL A 632 -27.02 0.72 -3.42
C VAL A 632 -27.55 1.44 -4.66
N GLY A 633 -26.65 1.92 -5.53
CA GLY A 633 -27.05 2.56 -6.80
C GLY A 633 -27.81 1.62 -7.74
N GLU A 634 -27.40 0.35 -7.83
CA GLU A 634 -28.09 -0.68 -8.60
C GLU A 634 -29.45 -1.03 -7.99
N ALA A 635 -29.52 -1.21 -6.69
CA ALA A 635 -30.76 -1.49 -5.98
C ALA A 635 -31.81 -0.36 -6.19
N VAL A 636 -31.38 0.92 -6.07
CA VAL A 636 -32.24 2.07 -6.31
C VAL A 636 -32.71 2.15 -7.77
N THR A 637 -31.88 1.81 -8.73
CA THR A 637 -32.28 1.78 -10.16
C THR A 637 -33.26 0.65 -10.42
N HIS A 638 -33.06 -0.53 -9.83
CA HIS A 638 -34.02 -1.65 -9.94
C HIS A 638 -35.39 -1.32 -9.35
N VAL A 639 -35.44 -0.68 -8.18
CA VAL A 639 -36.69 -0.24 -7.55
C VAL A 639 -37.39 0.80 -8.42
N ARG A 640 -36.67 1.75 -9.02
CA ARG A 640 -37.26 2.78 -9.91
C ARG A 640 -37.79 2.19 -11.19
N THR A 641 -37.08 1.28 -11.85
CA THR A 641 -37.54 0.61 -13.07
C THR A 641 -38.75 -0.29 -12.80
N ARG A 642 -38.82 -0.92 -11.61
CA ARG A 642 -39.98 -1.70 -11.20
C ARG A 642 -41.21 -0.81 -10.97
N ARG A 643 -41.02 0.36 -10.29
CA ARG A 643 -42.12 1.34 -10.10
C ARG A 643 -42.60 1.97 -11.41
N SER A 644 -41.72 2.27 -12.37
CA SER A 644 -42.14 2.80 -13.67
C SER A 644 -42.88 1.76 -14.50
N ARG A 645 -42.52 0.47 -14.42
CA ARG A 645 -43.27 -0.62 -15.08
C ARG A 645 -44.65 -0.84 -14.46
N VAL A 646 -44.77 -0.72 -13.13
CA VAL A 646 -46.07 -0.82 -12.42
C VAL A 646 -46.96 0.41 -12.66
N ALA A 647 -46.38 1.59 -12.91
CA ALA A 647 -47.13 2.81 -13.21
C ALA A 647 -47.52 2.92 -14.70
N SER A 648 -46.97 2.06 -15.58
CA SER A 648 -47.28 1.99 -17.00
C SER A 648 -48.15 0.77 -17.35
N ALA A 649 -48.43 -0.12 -16.42
CA ALA A 649 -49.44 -1.21 -16.48
C ALA A 649 -50.72 -0.79 -15.76
#